data_ecc1672b4d0f61c6c83d899bfcaf1363
#
_entry.id   ecc1672b4d0f61c6c83d899bfcaf1363
#
_cell.length_a   1.000
_cell.length_b   1.000
_cell.length_c   1.000
_cell.angle_alpha   90.00
_cell.angle_beta   90.00
_cell.angle_gamma   90.00
#
_symmetry.space_group_name_H-M   'P 1'
#
loop_
_entity.id
_entity.type
_entity.pdbx_description
1 polymer ?
#
loop_
_entity_poly.entity_id
_entity_poly.type
_entity_poly.pdbx_seq_one_letter_code
_entity_poly.pdbx_strand_id
1 'polypeptide(L)'
;YEIHERLVGSEMCIRDRYEGLHVVVLSNQGNYISILIKSILTSMLVGAALAIVVLAIFLKDVKPTLVVGVSIPLSVLFAVVLMYFTGLDLNVMTLAGLSLGIGMLVDNSVVVIENIYRLRGRGVPAARAAVQGARQVGMSVVASTLTSVCVFLPAVFSASLIRNLMGPMSLCIGYCLMASLIVALTVVPAASATVLKNAQPKKLAWFDKIQDAYGRSLEKALKNRFVPLAAAVLLLVFCCWRVVSMGIVLLPTSTSNEAMITLSTTDTLSKEESYDVAGKVVQAVMAVDGVEEVGITPDNTVAGMDVSNLGLPSTITDLLNAANGYGKYKINVKLNEELSSSKIDAACKAMEDAVAGVADCTATVQQYGMTDDLTSQLSTGLTIKIYGTDAETLTALSEKVVDIVNNTEGFQNATNGLGAGDSTIILQVDRDKVRANGLTVAQVYQQIAAKLTTTTTAQTPVTVDGTTMDVQISNNLDPLTKENMMDMTFETTVMSADGTTATGTCKLSDIASWTTGTAPDSITSENRNQFVTVTAETAPGYNTTVQARAVKKALDAFALTDEMPEGCSFSMGGESDSVNYMTDEMIQWMALALPFVYLVMVAQFQSLLSPFIVLFTVPLAFTGGLLGLLLTGQQLTMISMMGFIVLMGTVVNNGIVFVDYANQLRMGGMERRAALVATGKTRMRPILMTTLTTVLAMLQMVFSNDMASQLMSGMAIVIICGLSYATLMTLYIVPILYDILFKKPPLNVDIGSDKDLDDIPDDAAEFIAAQSSAAQPQ
;
A
#
# COMPACT_ATOMS: atom_id res chain seq x y z
N TYR A 1 -0.61 -15.22 -21.55
CA TYR A 1 -1.03 -15.57 -22.92
C TYR A 1 -1.60 -17.00 -22.98
N GLU A 2 -0.87 -18.03 -22.47
CA GLU A 2 -1.35 -19.42 -22.52
C GLU A 2 -2.61 -19.69 -21.65
N ILE A 3 -2.80 -18.97 -20.53
CA ILE A 3 -3.96 -19.16 -19.65
C ILE A 3 -5.22 -18.57 -20.30
N HIS A 4 -5.10 -17.46 -21.00
CA HIS A 4 -6.21 -16.80 -21.69
C HIS A 4 -6.69 -17.64 -22.89
N GLU A 5 -5.76 -18.20 -23.69
CA GLU A 5 -6.10 -19.10 -24.79
C GLU A 5 -6.76 -20.41 -24.31
N ARG A 6 -6.35 -20.94 -23.14
CA ARG A 6 -6.97 -22.17 -22.58
C ARG A 6 -8.38 -21.93 -22.04
N LEU A 7 -8.63 -20.76 -21.38
CA LEU A 7 -9.98 -20.40 -20.92
C LEU A 7 -10.91 -20.13 -22.10
N VAL A 8 -10.51 -19.33 -23.06
CA VAL A 8 -11.29 -19.07 -24.30
C VAL A 8 -11.52 -20.36 -25.08
N GLY A 9 -10.53 -21.24 -25.11
CA GLY A 9 -10.72 -22.57 -25.75
C GLY A 9 -11.70 -23.46 -25.00
N SER A 10 -11.72 -23.46 -23.68
CA SER A 10 -12.67 -24.22 -22.86
C SER A 10 -14.08 -23.62 -22.90
N GLU A 11 -14.21 -22.28 -22.90
CA GLU A 11 -15.49 -21.60 -23.11
C GLU A 11 -16.12 -21.96 -24.47
N MET A 12 -15.34 -21.93 -25.56
CA MET A 12 -15.78 -22.34 -26.87
C MET A 12 -16.23 -23.82 -26.89
N CYS A 13 -15.45 -24.72 -26.28
CA CYS A 13 -15.78 -26.14 -26.22
C CYS A 13 -17.04 -26.44 -25.39
N ILE A 14 -17.27 -25.70 -24.30
CA ILE A 14 -18.48 -25.84 -23.46
C ILE A 14 -19.69 -25.29 -24.20
N ARG A 15 -19.56 -24.12 -24.82
CA ARG A 15 -20.63 -23.47 -25.60
C ARG A 15 -21.06 -24.29 -26.83
N ASP A 16 -20.11 -24.93 -27.50
CA ASP A 16 -20.40 -25.80 -28.65
C ASP A 16 -21.05 -27.16 -28.26
N ARG A 17 -20.85 -27.58 -26.99
CA ARG A 17 -21.38 -28.85 -26.48
C ARG A 17 -22.79 -28.75 -25.91
N TYR A 18 -23.15 -27.56 -25.39
CA TYR A 18 -24.45 -27.33 -24.77
C TYR A 18 -25.11 -26.08 -25.35
N GLU A 19 -26.06 -26.26 -26.27
CA GLU A 19 -26.86 -25.17 -26.82
C GLU A 19 -27.62 -24.44 -25.71
N GLY A 20 -27.44 -23.13 -25.60
CA GLY A 20 -28.11 -22.28 -24.59
C GLY A 20 -27.33 -22.05 -23.29
N LEU A 21 -26.14 -22.64 -23.12
CA LEU A 21 -25.27 -22.36 -21.99
C LEU A 21 -24.41 -21.12 -22.27
N HIS A 22 -24.56 -20.10 -21.46
CA HIS A 22 -23.69 -18.90 -21.44
C HIS A 22 -22.76 -18.99 -20.27
N VAL A 23 -21.44 -19.04 -20.53
CA VAL A 23 -20.41 -18.97 -19.50
C VAL A 23 -19.87 -17.53 -19.48
N VAL A 24 -19.95 -16.90 -18.35
CA VAL A 24 -19.47 -15.53 -18.12
C VAL A 24 -18.38 -15.56 -17.06
N VAL A 25 -17.25 -14.89 -17.34
CA VAL A 25 -16.15 -14.74 -16.38
C VAL A 25 -16.38 -13.45 -15.60
N LEU A 26 -16.87 -13.56 -14.37
CA LEU A 26 -17.15 -12.43 -13.49
C LEU A 26 -15.88 -11.74 -12.96
N SER A 27 -14.85 -12.53 -12.67
CA SER A 27 -13.55 -12.00 -12.20
C SER A 27 -12.41 -12.82 -12.78
N ASN A 28 -11.38 -12.13 -13.27
CA ASN A 28 -10.17 -12.76 -13.82
C ASN A 28 -8.93 -12.01 -13.35
N GLN A 29 -8.24 -12.57 -12.36
CA GLN A 29 -7.01 -12.00 -11.82
C GLN A 29 -5.91 -11.80 -12.90
N GLY A 30 -5.85 -12.65 -13.91
CA GLY A 30 -4.91 -12.53 -15.03
C GLY A 30 -5.14 -11.27 -15.86
N ASN A 31 -6.40 -10.86 -16.05
CA ASN A 31 -6.75 -9.61 -16.74
C ASN A 31 -6.28 -8.39 -15.93
N TYR A 32 -6.52 -8.37 -14.62
CA TYR A 32 -6.06 -7.29 -13.75
C TYR A 32 -4.54 -7.15 -13.79
N ILE A 33 -3.80 -8.24 -13.66
CA ILE A 33 -2.33 -8.23 -13.74
C ILE A 33 -1.87 -7.71 -15.12
N SER A 34 -2.50 -8.14 -16.20
CA SER A 34 -2.18 -7.69 -17.57
C SER A 34 -2.43 -6.19 -17.76
N ILE A 35 -3.57 -5.68 -17.27
CA ILE A 35 -3.93 -4.26 -17.30
C ILE A 35 -2.92 -3.45 -16.50
N LEU A 36 -2.58 -3.87 -15.28
CA LEU A 36 -1.60 -3.23 -14.41
C LEU A 36 -0.21 -3.15 -15.06
N ILE A 37 0.27 -4.27 -15.64
CA ILE A 37 1.56 -4.31 -16.34
C ILE A 37 1.56 -3.35 -17.51
N LYS A 38 0.53 -3.39 -18.36
CA LYS A 38 0.41 -2.52 -19.54
C LYS A 38 0.36 -1.04 -19.16
N SER A 39 -0.39 -0.71 -18.12
CA SER A 39 -0.51 0.64 -17.59
C SER A 39 0.84 1.16 -17.11
N ILE A 40 1.53 0.42 -16.25
CA ILE A 40 2.84 0.81 -15.71
C ILE A 40 3.87 0.93 -16.83
N LEU A 41 3.92 0.00 -17.78
CA LEU A 41 4.83 0.09 -18.94
C LEU A 41 4.55 1.33 -19.78
N THR A 42 3.29 1.67 -20.00
CA THR A 42 2.90 2.88 -20.72
C THR A 42 3.36 4.13 -19.97
N SER A 43 3.12 4.19 -18.66
CA SER A 43 3.55 5.28 -17.79
C SER A 43 5.08 5.45 -17.79
N MET A 44 5.82 4.34 -17.76
CA MET A 44 7.27 4.33 -17.89
C MET A 44 7.76 4.93 -19.22
N LEU A 45 7.16 4.53 -20.33
CA LEU A 45 7.53 5.02 -21.67
C LEU A 45 7.22 6.52 -21.82
N VAL A 46 6.05 6.95 -21.37
CA VAL A 46 5.66 8.38 -21.41
C VAL A 46 6.56 9.21 -20.49
N GLY A 47 6.83 8.74 -19.27
CA GLY A 47 7.74 9.40 -18.33
C GLY A 47 9.16 9.55 -18.90
N ALA A 48 9.71 8.49 -19.51
CA ALA A 48 11.01 8.54 -20.17
C ALA A 48 11.03 9.53 -21.36
N ALA A 49 9.97 9.55 -22.16
CA ALA A 49 9.84 10.49 -23.27
C ALA A 49 9.80 11.94 -22.78
N LEU A 50 9.03 12.24 -21.74
CA LEU A 50 8.98 13.56 -21.12
C LEU A 50 10.33 13.99 -20.54
N ALA A 51 11.06 13.08 -19.89
CA ALA A 51 12.41 13.35 -19.39
C ALA A 51 13.37 13.73 -20.54
N ILE A 52 13.32 13.02 -21.66
CA ILE A 52 14.13 13.34 -22.87
C ILE A 52 13.75 14.71 -23.43
N VAL A 53 12.47 15.08 -23.45
CA VAL A 53 12.01 16.40 -23.91
C VAL A 53 12.57 17.51 -23.02
N VAL A 54 12.55 17.36 -21.70
CA VAL A 54 13.16 18.33 -20.78
C VAL A 54 14.64 18.51 -21.07
N LEU A 55 15.37 17.40 -21.21
CA LEU A 55 16.79 17.45 -21.53
C LEU A 55 17.07 18.15 -22.85
N ALA A 56 16.27 17.89 -23.89
CA ALA A 56 16.38 18.56 -25.18
C ALA A 56 16.17 20.08 -25.06
N ILE A 57 15.23 20.54 -24.24
CA ILE A 57 14.97 21.97 -24.00
C ILE A 57 16.16 22.64 -23.30
N PHE A 58 16.70 21.99 -22.25
CA PHE A 58 17.81 22.58 -21.48
C PHE A 58 19.16 22.50 -22.20
N LEU A 59 19.49 21.37 -22.86
CA LEU A 59 20.76 21.18 -23.53
C LEU A 59 20.79 21.86 -24.90
N LYS A 60 19.63 22.09 -25.55
CA LYS A 60 19.49 22.67 -26.92
C LYS A 60 20.36 21.98 -27.97
N ASP A 61 20.84 20.79 -27.70
CA ASP A 61 21.65 19.98 -28.61
C ASP A 61 21.16 18.55 -28.58
N VAL A 62 20.87 17.98 -29.74
CA VAL A 62 20.35 16.61 -29.88
C VAL A 62 21.41 15.58 -29.47
N LYS A 63 22.70 15.89 -29.63
CA LYS A 63 23.79 14.94 -29.40
C LYS A 63 23.93 14.54 -27.92
N PRO A 64 24.06 15.48 -26.95
CA PRO A 64 24.10 15.10 -25.55
C PRO A 64 22.75 14.52 -25.07
N THR A 65 21.62 15.01 -25.62
CA THR A 65 20.28 14.44 -25.30
C THR A 65 20.20 13.00 -25.75
N LEU A 66 20.72 12.62 -26.91
CA LEU A 66 20.74 11.24 -27.37
C LEU A 66 21.57 10.33 -26.46
N VAL A 67 22.73 10.80 -25.98
CA VAL A 67 23.58 10.01 -25.05
C VAL A 67 22.82 9.67 -23.77
N VAL A 68 22.14 10.65 -23.17
CA VAL A 68 21.30 10.41 -21.99
C VAL A 68 20.06 9.58 -22.34
N GLY A 69 19.42 9.85 -23.48
CA GLY A 69 18.26 9.08 -23.95
C GLY A 69 18.54 7.57 -24.10
N VAL A 70 19.75 7.20 -24.54
CA VAL A 70 20.18 5.79 -24.65
C VAL A 70 20.55 5.21 -23.28
N SER A 71 21.03 6.03 -22.34
CA SER A 71 21.40 5.54 -21.01
C SER A 71 20.18 5.05 -20.19
N ILE A 72 18.99 5.61 -20.43
CA ILE A 72 17.74 5.23 -19.73
C ILE A 72 17.40 3.76 -19.99
N PRO A 73 17.10 3.33 -21.24
CA PRO A 73 16.75 1.94 -21.50
C PRO A 73 17.86 0.96 -21.15
N LEU A 74 19.12 1.36 -21.28
CA LEU A 74 20.24 0.51 -20.91
C LEU A 74 20.31 0.27 -19.40
N SER A 75 20.06 1.30 -18.59
CA SER A 75 20.02 1.18 -17.14
C SER A 75 18.83 0.33 -16.66
N VAL A 76 17.65 0.50 -17.28
CA VAL A 76 16.48 -0.32 -17.00
C VAL A 76 16.72 -1.78 -17.33
N LEU A 77 17.29 -2.06 -18.53
CA LEU A 77 17.61 -3.42 -18.93
C LEU A 77 18.60 -4.08 -17.95
N PHE A 78 19.63 -3.32 -17.53
CA PHE A 78 20.60 -3.82 -16.56
C PHE A 78 19.96 -4.09 -15.18
N ALA A 79 19.03 -3.24 -14.73
CA ALA A 79 18.27 -3.47 -13.50
C ALA A 79 17.40 -4.73 -13.58
N VAL A 80 16.70 -4.95 -14.71
CA VAL A 80 15.91 -6.17 -14.95
C VAL A 80 16.79 -7.44 -14.95
N VAL A 81 17.97 -7.35 -15.53
CA VAL A 81 18.96 -8.46 -15.47
C VAL A 81 19.37 -8.76 -14.04
N LEU A 82 19.61 -7.73 -13.20
CA LEU A 82 19.91 -7.94 -11.77
C LEU A 82 18.73 -8.58 -11.03
N MET A 83 17.48 -8.14 -11.33
CA MET A 83 16.27 -8.74 -10.77
C MET A 83 16.19 -10.24 -11.11
N TYR A 84 16.45 -10.60 -12.36
CA TYR A 84 16.48 -12.00 -12.80
C TYR A 84 17.47 -12.86 -12.01
N PHE A 85 18.72 -12.37 -11.82
CA PHE A 85 19.73 -13.10 -11.07
C PHE A 85 19.45 -13.22 -9.57
N THR A 86 18.68 -12.30 -9.01
CA THR A 86 18.31 -12.32 -7.58
C THR A 86 16.99 -13.02 -7.32
N GLY A 87 16.30 -13.52 -8.36
CA GLY A 87 15.00 -14.20 -8.23
C GLY A 87 13.90 -13.24 -7.79
N LEU A 88 14.00 -11.96 -8.14
CA LEU A 88 12.98 -10.97 -7.82
C LEU A 88 11.90 -10.96 -8.92
N ASP A 89 10.68 -11.34 -8.55
CA ASP A 89 9.55 -11.42 -9.48
C ASP A 89 9.05 -10.05 -9.93
N LEU A 90 8.51 -10.00 -11.17
CA LEU A 90 7.80 -8.83 -11.67
C LEU A 90 6.38 -8.82 -11.11
N ASN A 91 6.14 -7.99 -10.13
CA ASN A 91 4.84 -7.74 -9.53
C ASN A 91 4.50 -6.24 -9.54
N VAL A 92 3.32 -5.86 -9.07
CA VAL A 92 2.88 -4.45 -9.03
C VAL A 92 3.88 -3.56 -8.30
N MET A 93 4.45 -4.03 -7.18
CA MET A 93 5.40 -3.27 -6.37
C MET A 93 6.76 -3.11 -7.05
N THR A 94 7.28 -4.18 -7.68
CA THR A 94 8.55 -4.09 -8.43
C THR A 94 8.43 -3.24 -9.68
N LEU A 95 7.29 -3.34 -10.39
CA LEU A 95 7.00 -2.49 -11.54
C LEU A 95 6.83 -1.02 -11.14
N ALA A 96 6.18 -0.74 -10.01
CA ALA A 96 6.11 0.60 -9.44
C ALA A 96 7.49 1.14 -9.08
N GLY A 97 8.34 0.30 -8.47
CA GLY A 97 9.74 0.61 -8.19
C GLY A 97 10.55 0.90 -9.46
N LEU A 98 10.32 0.15 -10.52
CA LEU A 98 10.96 0.37 -11.83
C LEU A 98 10.50 1.70 -12.47
N SER A 99 9.21 2.00 -12.42
CA SER A 99 8.63 3.25 -12.92
C SER A 99 9.19 4.47 -12.17
N LEU A 100 9.24 4.38 -10.84
CA LEU A 100 9.85 5.39 -10.00
C LEU A 100 11.36 5.52 -10.28
N GLY A 101 12.03 4.39 -10.44
CA GLY A 101 13.45 4.30 -10.77
C GLY A 101 13.78 5.08 -12.04
N ILE A 102 12.96 5.03 -13.09
CA ILE A 102 13.19 5.77 -14.35
C ILE A 102 13.33 7.27 -14.09
N GLY A 103 12.49 7.85 -13.24
CA GLY A 103 12.62 9.26 -12.87
C GLY A 103 13.97 9.61 -12.23
N MET A 104 14.56 8.68 -11.48
CA MET A 104 15.83 8.86 -10.78
C MET A 104 17.06 8.40 -11.60
N LEU A 105 16.88 7.48 -12.57
CA LEU A 105 17.97 6.96 -13.40
C LEU A 105 18.69 8.04 -14.22
N VAL A 106 17.95 9.07 -14.58
CA VAL A 106 18.44 10.17 -15.41
C VAL A 106 19.44 11.05 -14.66
N ASP A 107 19.30 11.18 -13.35
CA ASP A 107 20.05 12.14 -12.52
C ASP A 107 21.57 11.97 -12.65
N ASN A 108 22.09 10.76 -12.50
CA ASN A 108 23.53 10.49 -12.59
C ASN A 108 24.08 10.82 -13.98
N SER A 109 23.37 10.39 -15.02
CA SER A 109 23.76 10.62 -16.42
C SER A 109 23.74 12.10 -16.78
N VAL A 110 22.77 12.87 -16.26
CA VAL A 110 22.63 14.32 -16.49
C VAL A 110 23.79 15.09 -15.86
N VAL A 111 24.15 14.77 -14.62
CA VAL A 111 25.27 15.44 -13.94
C VAL A 111 26.60 15.21 -14.68
N VAL A 112 26.84 13.97 -15.11
CA VAL A 112 28.07 13.62 -15.86
C VAL A 112 28.11 14.29 -17.22
N ILE A 113 27.03 14.19 -18.02
CA ILE A 113 27.00 14.77 -19.37
C ILE A 113 27.06 16.29 -19.35
N GLU A 114 26.42 16.94 -18.39
CA GLU A 114 26.43 18.39 -18.24
C GLU A 114 27.85 18.90 -17.95
N ASN A 115 28.58 18.21 -17.05
CA ASN A 115 29.95 18.56 -16.73
C ASN A 115 30.89 18.37 -17.94
N ILE A 116 30.75 17.24 -18.68
CA ILE A 116 31.49 17.01 -19.93
C ILE A 116 31.18 18.09 -20.94
N TYR A 117 29.88 18.46 -21.10
CA TYR A 117 29.45 19.47 -22.05
C TYR A 117 29.95 20.87 -21.68
N ARG A 118 30.02 21.17 -20.37
CA ARG A 118 30.63 22.41 -19.85
C ARG A 118 32.11 22.52 -20.20
N LEU A 119 32.91 21.46 -20.01
CA LEU A 119 34.33 21.41 -20.39
C LEU A 119 34.50 21.54 -21.91
N ARG A 120 33.62 20.95 -22.72
CA ARG A 120 33.59 21.15 -24.16
C ARG A 120 33.40 22.63 -24.55
N GLY A 121 32.57 23.35 -23.80
CA GLY A 121 32.35 24.79 -23.99
C GLY A 121 33.56 25.65 -23.73
N ARG A 122 34.53 25.16 -22.97
CA ARG A 122 35.83 25.80 -22.73
C ARG A 122 36.90 25.40 -23.73
N GLY A 123 36.55 24.63 -24.78
CA GLY A 123 37.47 24.25 -25.85
C GLY A 123 38.25 22.96 -25.59
N VAL A 124 38.01 22.23 -24.48
CA VAL A 124 38.70 20.97 -24.20
C VAL A 124 38.29 19.89 -25.22
N PRO A 125 39.25 19.12 -25.81
CA PRO A 125 38.93 18.04 -26.75
C PRO A 125 37.95 17.03 -26.20
N ALA A 126 37.04 16.47 -27.03
CA ALA A 126 35.94 15.62 -26.55
C ALA A 126 36.37 14.42 -25.71
N ALA A 127 37.42 13.72 -26.13
CA ALA A 127 37.93 12.57 -25.37
C ALA A 127 38.48 12.97 -23.98
N ARG A 128 39.25 14.07 -23.92
CA ARG A 128 39.79 14.59 -22.66
C ARG A 128 38.66 15.14 -21.78
N ALA A 129 37.71 15.89 -22.37
CA ALA A 129 36.52 16.39 -21.65
C ALA A 129 35.65 15.27 -21.07
N ALA A 130 35.53 14.14 -21.77
CA ALA A 130 34.80 12.97 -21.28
C ALA A 130 35.47 12.35 -20.05
N VAL A 131 36.79 12.13 -20.10
CA VAL A 131 37.52 11.52 -18.96
C VAL A 131 37.58 12.49 -17.77
N GLN A 132 38.00 13.72 -17.97
CA GLN A 132 38.14 14.73 -16.94
C GLN A 132 36.76 15.11 -16.33
N GLY A 133 35.75 15.29 -17.20
CA GLY A 133 34.38 15.63 -16.77
C GLY A 133 33.74 14.54 -15.90
N ALA A 134 33.92 13.29 -16.27
CA ALA A 134 33.44 12.17 -15.47
C ALA A 134 34.22 12.05 -14.14
N ARG A 135 35.54 12.18 -14.16
CA ARG A 135 36.41 12.08 -12.97
C ARG A 135 36.10 13.19 -11.95
N GLN A 136 35.86 14.42 -12.41
CA GLN A 136 35.57 15.59 -11.57
C GLN A 136 34.29 15.44 -10.75
N VAL A 137 33.25 14.80 -11.29
CA VAL A 137 31.95 14.60 -10.59
C VAL A 137 31.75 13.16 -10.10
N GLY A 138 32.66 12.25 -10.46
CA GLY A 138 32.50 10.81 -10.21
C GLY A 138 32.25 10.48 -8.74
N MET A 139 33.10 11.00 -7.83
CA MET A 139 32.95 10.74 -6.40
C MET A 139 31.64 11.29 -5.83
N SER A 140 31.21 12.48 -6.26
CA SER A 140 29.92 13.05 -5.85
C SER A 140 28.75 12.21 -6.34
N VAL A 141 28.80 11.67 -7.56
CA VAL A 141 27.78 10.80 -8.15
C VAL A 141 27.74 9.44 -7.44
N VAL A 142 28.91 8.85 -7.14
CA VAL A 142 28.97 7.60 -6.34
C VAL A 142 28.37 7.80 -4.97
N ALA A 143 28.75 8.85 -4.26
CA ALA A 143 28.25 9.13 -2.93
C ALA A 143 26.74 9.40 -2.92
N SER A 144 26.24 10.20 -3.86
CA SER A 144 24.81 10.50 -3.97
C SER A 144 23.97 9.24 -4.28
N THR A 145 24.48 8.37 -5.13
CA THR A 145 23.82 7.09 -5.42
C THR A 145 23.84 6.18 -4.21
N LEU A 146 24.98 6.08 -3.52
CA LEU A 146 25.11 5.26 -2.32
C LEU A 146 24.23 5.75 -1.18
N THR A 147 24.13 7.08 -0.97
CA THR A 147 23.20 7.65 0.01
C THR A 147 21.75 7.30 -0.33
N SER A 148 21.35 7.37 -1.59
CA SER A 148 20.00 7.00 -2.02
C SER A 148 19.73 5.50 -1.81
N VAL A 149 20.68 4.63 -2.11
CA VAL A 149 20.55 3.18 -1.86
C VAL A 149 20.46 2.87 -0.35
N CYS A 150 21.24 3.55 0.48
CA CYS A 150 21.23 3.35 1.94
C CYS A 150 19.89 3.70 2.59
N VAL A 151 19.07 4.57 1.98
CA VAL A 151 17.74 4.90 2.47
C VAL A 151 16.80 3.69 2.37
N PHE A 152 16.97 2.82 1.36
CA PHE A 152 16.15 1.64 1.14
C PHE A 152 16.65 0.40 1.90
N LEU A 153 17.85 0.45 2.45
CA LEU A 153 18.47 -0.68 3.12
C LEU A 153 17.67 -1.19 4.34
N PRO A 154 17.11 -0.34 5.22
CA PRO A 154 16.32 -0.81 6.35
C PRO A 154 15.10 -1.65 5.96
N ALA A 155 14.44 -1.31 4.85
CA ALA A 155 13.27 -2.03 4.34
C ALA A 155 13.58 -3.51 3.99
N VAL A 156 14.80 -3.79 3.55
CA VAL A 156 15.23 -5.16 3.18
C VAL A 156 15.45 -6.03 4.41
N PHE A 157 15.87 -5.44 5.53
CA PHE A 157 16.19 -6.16 6.77
C PHE A 157 15.02 -6.28 7.76
N SER A 158 13.88 -5.66 7.49
CA SER A 158 12.68 -5.83 8.31
C SER A 158 12.17 -7.28 8.28
N ALA A 159 11.48 -7.70 9.33
CA ALA A 159 10.90 -9.04 9.45
C ALA A 159 9.36 -9.05 9.32
N SER A 160 8.75 -7.92 9.00
CA SER A 160 7.30 -7.72 9.02
C SER A 160 6.61 -7.98 7.68
N LEU A 161 5.26 -7.94 7.70
CA LEU A 161 4.42 -7.94 6.51
C LEU A 161 4.82 -6.82 5.52
N ILE A 162 5.23 -5.66 6.04
CA ILE A 162 5.65 -4.52 5.22
C ILE A 162 6.87 -4.88 4.37
N ARG A 163 7.78 -5.74 4.85
CA ARG A 163 8.90 -6.24 4.05
C ARG A 163 8.42 -6.93 2.78
N ASN A 164 7.36 -7.72 2.87
CA ASN A 164 6.84 -8.46 1.71
C ASN A 164 6.25 -7.53 0.65
N LEU A 165 5.66 -6.40 1.07
CA LEU A 165 5.11 -5.39 0.18
C LEU A 165 6.20 -4.44 -0.34
N MET A 166 7.02 -3.88 0.53
CA MET A 166 7.92 -2.77 0.24
C MET A 166 9.35 -3.22 -0.08
N GLY A 167 9.77 -4.40 0.40
CA GLY A 167 11.10 -4.96 0.15
C GLY A 167 11.42 -5.14 -1.33
N PRO A 168 10.54 -5.79 -2.11
CA PRO A 168 10.74 -5.95 -3.56
C PRO A 168 10.87 -4.62 -4.30
N MET A 169 10.05 -3.61 -3.95
CA MET A 169 10.12 -2.27 -4.51
C MET A 169 11.45 -1.59 -4.17
N SER A 170 11.87 -1.66 -2.91
CA SER A 170 13.13 -1.07 -2.44
C SER A 170 14.35 -1.67 -3.12
N LEU A 171 14.38 -2.99 -3.28
CA LEU A 171 15.45 -3.70 -4.01
C LEU A 171 15.47 -3.30 -5.50
N CYS A 172 14.30 -3.23 -6.13
CA CYS A 172 14.17 -2.81 -7.53
C CYS A 172 14.72 -1.39 -7.74
N ILE A 173 14.37 -0.43 -6.88
CA ILE A 173 14.91 0.93 -6.93
C ILE A 173 16.43 0.92 -6.72
N GLY A 174 16.92 0.14 -5.76
CA GLY A 174 18.35 -0.02 -5.50
C GLY A 174 19.11 -0.54 -6.74
N TYR A 175 18.57 -1.55 -7.43
CA TYR A 175 19.15 -2.08 -8.67
C TYR A 175 19.13 -1.05 -9.80
N CYS A 176 18.04 -0.29 -9.93
CA CYS A 176 17.96 0.82 -10.89
C CYS A 176 19.06 1.86 -10.64
N LEU A 177 19.22 2.30 -9.39
CA LEU A 177 20.22 3.30 -9.03
C LEU A 177 21.65 2.80 -9.26
N MET A 178 21.95 1.55 -8.90
CA MET A 178 23.26 0.96 -9.15
C MET A 178 23.54 0.78 -10.65
N ALA A 179 22.56 0.36 -11.42
CA ALA A 179 22.66 0.27 -12.88
C ALA A 179 22.93 1.65 -13.50
N SER A 180 22.19 2.68 -13.07
CA SER A 180 22.40 4.07 -13.51
C SER A 180 23.82 4.56 -13.21
N LEU A 181 24.33 4.29 -12.02
CA LEU A 181 25.69 4.66 -11.63
C LEU A 181 26.74 4.06 -12.58
N ILE A 182 26.63 2.76 -12.83
CA ILE A 182 27.57 2.05 -13.72
C ILE A 182 27.49 2.63 -15.15
N VAL A 183 26.28 2.82 -15.68
CA VAL A 183 26.07 3.38 -17.02
C VAL A 183 26.55 4.82 -17.10
N ALA A 184 26.31 5.65 -16.09
CA ALA A 184 26.72 7.05 -16.05
C ALA A 184 28.24 7.24 -16.01
N LEU A 185 28.96 6.33 -15.33
CA LEU A 185 30.43 6.42 -15.21
C LEU A 185 31.18 5.68 -16.32
N THR A 186 30.53 4.81 -17.09
CA THR A 186 31.18 4.02 -18.17
C THR A 186 30.64 4.40 -19.55
N VAL A 187 29.36 4.17 -19.80
CA VAL A 187 28.75 4.32 -21.14
C VAL A 187 28.61 5.80 -21.52
N VAL A 188 28.18 6.65 -20.60
CA VAL A 188 27.99 8.08 -20.88
C VAL A 188 29.27 8.78 -21.26
N PRO A 189 30.41 8.64 -20.54
CA PRO A 189 31.69 9.21 -20.99
C PRO A 189 32.18 8.61 -22.31
N ALA A 190 32.07 7.28 -22.49
CA ALA A 190 32.51 6.61 -23.73
C ALA A 190 31.72 7.10 -24.96
N ALA A 191 30.39 7.19 -24.85
CA ALA A 191 29.53 7.75 -25.89
C ALA A 191 29.81 9.24 -26.13
N SER A 192 30.04 10.00 -25.06
CA SER A 192 30.33 11.43 -25.14
C SER A 192 31.62 11.73 -25.87
N ALA A 193 32.66 10.92 -25.70
CA ALA A 193 33.95 11.07 -26.39
C ALA A 193 33.81 11.01 -27.93
N THR A 194 32.82 10.24 -28.42
CA THR A 194 32.56 10.07 -29.86
C THR A 194 31.50 11.03 -30.37
N VAL A 195 30.37 11.11 -29.72
CA VAL A 195 29.18 11.89 -30.18
C VAL A 195 29.40 13.40 -30.06
N LEU A 196 30.14 13.87 -29.03
CA LEU A 196 30.35 15.28 -28.76
C LEU A 196 31.57 15.90 -29.50
N LYS A 197 32.18 15.15 -30.44
CA LYS A 197 33.37 15.63 -31.18
C LYS A 197 33.16 17.00 -31.85
N ASN A 198 31.97 17.22 -32.43
CA ASN A 198 31.59 18.45 -33.14
C ASN A 198 30.47 19.24 -32.42
N ALA A 199 30.23 18.98 -31.12
CA ALA A 199 29.22 19.70 -30.36
C ALA A 199 29.79 21.02 -29.82
N GLN A 200 29.06 22.12 -30.03
CA GLN A 200 29.35 23.43 -29.45
C GLN A 200 28.22 23.82 -28.50
N PRO A 201 28.50 24.11 -27.22
CA PRO A 201 27.49 24.51 -26.26
C PRO A 201 26.77 25.79 -26.68
N LYS A 202 25.46 25.73 -26.77
CA LYS A 202 24.59 26.86 -27.07
C LYS A 202 24.18 27.57 -25.78
N LYS A 203 24.33 28.90 -25.75
CA LYS A 203 23.88 29.75 -24.65
C LYS A 203 22.33 29.80 -24.60
N LEU A 204 21.74 29.74 -23.38
CA LEU A 204 20.31 29.92 -23.13
C LEU A 204 20.06 31.32 -22.55
N ALA A 205 19.93 32.34 -23.42
CA ALA A 205 19.78 33.73 -22.98
C ALA A 205 18.59 33.96 -22.00
N TRP A 206 17.51 33.19 -22.10
CA TRP A 206 16.40 33.30 -21.14
C TRP A 206 16.77 32.71 -19.77
N PHE A 207 17.56 31.63 -19.74
CA PHE A 207 18.00 30.99 -18.51
C PHE A 207 19.08 31.80 -17.80
N ASP A 208 19.99 32.43 -18.57
CA ASP A 208 21.02 33.30 -18.03
C ASP A 208 20.39 34.48 -17.24
N LYS A 209 19.25 35.04 -17.73
CA LYS A 209 18.48 36.06 -17.01
C LYS A 209 17.92 35.54 -15.68
N ILE A 210 17.45 34.29 -15.65
CA ILE A 210 16.93 33.64 -14.40
C ILE A 210 18.10 33.41 -13.45
N GLN A 211 19.26 32.95 -13.92
CA GLN A 211 20.45 32.78 -13.07
C GLN A 211 20.89 34.08 -12.41
N ASP A 212 20.89 35.21 -13.17
CA ASP A 212 21.25 36.49 -12.62
C ASP A 212 20.22 37.05 -11.63
N ALA A 213 18.95 36.84 -11.91
CA ALA A 213 17.87 37.17 -10.95
C ALA A 213 17.98 36.36 -9.66
N TYR A 214 18.24 35.07 -9.79
CA TYR A 214 18.48 34.18 -8.66
C TYR A 214 19.73 34.62 -7.86
N GLY A 215 20.86 34.92 -8.51
CA GLY A 215 22.07 35.38 -7.85
C GLY A 215 21.82 36.61 -6.97
N ARG A 216 21.10 37.61 -7.53
CA ARG A 216 20.71 38.83 -6.79
C ARG A 216 19.75 38.52 -5.61
N SER A 217 18.84 37.57 -5.79
CA SER A 217 17.92 37.11 -4.75
C SER A 217 18.66 36.38 -3.63
N LEU A 218 19.61 35.49 -3.99
CA LEU A 218 20.43 34.76 -3.03
C LEU A 218 21.32 35.71 -2.18
N GLU A 219 21.92 36.74 -2.79
CA GLU A 219 22.66 37.76 -2.05
C GLU A 219 21.79 38.47 -1.00
N LYS A 220 20.55 38.83 -1.36
CA LYS A 220 19.58 39.39 -0.40
C LYS A 220 19.21 38.40 0.70
N ALA A 221 19.02 37.13 0.38
CA ALA A 221 18.71 36.06 1.34
C ALA A 221 19.89 35.83 2.31
N LEU A 222 21.12 35.83 1.82
CA LEU A 222 22.33 35.73 2.65
C LEU A 222 22.52 36.95 3.58
N LYS A 223 22.01 38.13 3.20
CA LYS A 223 22.01 39.31 4.05
C LYS A 223 20.97 39.18 5.20
N ASN A 224 19.78 38.70 4.88
CA ASN A 224 18.66 38.55 5.81
C ASN A 224 18.36 37.05 6.10
N ARG A 225 19.36 36.32 6.58
CA ARG A 225 19.39 34.85 6.71
C ARG A 225 18.30 34.22 7.59
N PHE A 226 17.78 34.95 8.58
CA PHE A 226 16.79 34.41 9.52
C PHE A 226 15.38 34.36 8.94
N VAL A 227 15.02 35.22 7.96
CA VAL A 227 13.68 35.30 7.39
C VAL A 227 13.32 34.02 6.59
N PRO A 228 14.13 33.56 5.61
CA PRO A 228 13.82 32.33 4.88
C PRO A 228 13.82 31.09 5.79
N LEU A 229 14.73 31.05 6.76
CA LEU A 229 14.81 29.92 7.70
C LEU A 229 13.58 29.86 8.61
N ALA A 230 13.14 30.98 9.17
CA ALA A 230 11.95 31.04 10.01
C ALA A 230 10.68 30.69 9.22
N ALA A 231 10.56 31.20 7.98
CA ALA A 231 9.42 30.88 7.11
C ALA A 231 9.35 29.37 6.80
N ALA A 232 10.47 28.72 6.51
CA ALA A 232 10.53 27.31 6.25
C ALA A 232 10.15 26.46 7.47
N VAL A 233 10.64 26.84 8.67
CA VAL A 233 10.32 26.14 9.93
C VAL A 233 8.85 26.32 10.30
N LEU A 234 8.29 27.52 10.17
CA LEU A 234 6.87 27.78 10.43
C LEU A 234 5.97 26.97 9.51
N LEU A 235 6.31 26.89 8.22
CA LEU A 235 5.56 26.07 7.26
C LEU A 235 5.64 24.59 7.61
N LEU A 236 6.81 24.08 8.01
CA LEU A 236 6.99 22.70 8.47
C LEU A 236 6.06 22.39 9.66
N VAL A 237 6.07 23.25 10.69
CA VAL A 237 5.24 23.07 11.89
C VAL A 237 3.75 23.08 11.52
N PHE A 238 3.33 24.00 10.64
CA PHE A 238 1.95 24.04 10.13
C PHE A 238 1.56 22.76 9.41
N CYS A 239 2.39 22.26 8.49
CA CYS A 239 2.12 21.02 7.75
C CYS A 239 2.05 19.81 8.70
N CYS A 240 2.99 19.69 9.64
CA CYS A 240 2.96 18.60 10.62
C CYS A 240 1.68 18.63 11.48
N TRP A 241 1.27 19.82 11.94
CA TRP A 241 0.04 19.96 12.71
C TRP A 241 -1.21 19.55 11.91
N ARG A 242 -1.28 19.94 10.65
CA ARG A 242 -2.43 19.60 9.77
C ARG A 242 -2.49 18.10 9.46
N VAL A 243 -1.36 17.46 9.21
CA VAL A 243 -1.32 16.03 8.87
C VAL A 243 -1.75 15.15 10.04
N VAL A 244 -1.38 15.49 11.28
CA VAL A 244 -1.87 14.76 12.47
C VAL A 244 -3.39 14.77 12.56
N SER A 245 -4.05 15.82 12.06
CA SER A 245 -5.51 15.94 12.06
C SER A 245 -6.20 15.18 10.89
N MET A 246 -5.47 14.81 9.83
CA MET A 246 -6.06 14.10 8.67
C MET A 246 -6.17 12.59 8.89
N GLY A 247 -5.32 12.02 9.75
CA GLY A 247 -5.21 10.58 9.94
C GLY A 247 -4.45 9.88 8.81
N ILE A 248 -4.21 8.60 9.00
CA ILE A 248 -3.50 7.73 8.06
C ILE A 248 -4.46 6.62 7.62
N VAL A 249 -4.41 6.25 6.35
CA VAL A 249 -5.20 5.16 5.76
C VAL A 249 -4.25 4.09 5.24
N LEU A 250 -4.66 2.85 5.27
CA LEU A 250 -3.83 1.74 4.81
C LEU A 250 -3.55 1.86 3.31
N LEU A 251 -4.59 1.86 2.51
CA LEU A 251 -4.56 1.98 1.05
C LEU A 251 -5.52 3.09 0.60
N PRO A 252 -5.24 3.76 -0.52
CA PRO A 252 -6.20 4.70 -1.07
C PRO A 252 -7.43 3.96 -1.59
N THR A 253 -8.61 4.56 -1.45
CA THR A 253 -9.82 4.07 -2.12
C THR A 253 -9.64 4.16 -3.63
N SER A 254 -9.79 3.03 -4.32
CA SER A 254 -9.73 2.98 -5.79
C SER A 254 -11.13 2.90 -6.35
N THR A 255 -11.42 3.69 -7.38
CA THR A 255 -12.66 3.52 -8.16
C THR A 255 -12.50 2.32 -9.09
N SER A 256 -13.37 1.33 -8.94
CA SER A 256 -13.43 0.15 -9.78
C SER A 256 -14.77 0.11 -10.52
N ASN A 257 -14.77 -0.51 -11.69
CA ASN A 257 -15.99 -0.79 -12.45
C ASN A 257 -16.70 -2.06 -11.96
N GLU A 258 -16.40 -2.50 -10.75
CA GLU A 258 -17.05 -3.62 -10.09
C GLU A 258 -17.69 -3.15 -8.79
N ALA A 259 -18.84 -3.74 -8.47
CA ALA A 259 -19.50 -3.55 -7.20
C ALA A 259 -19.82 -4.91 -6.58
N MET A 260 -19.81 -5.00 -5.27
CA MET A 260 -20.20 -6.17 -4.51
C MET A 260 -21.38 -5.83 -3.63
N ILE A 261 -22.39 -6.68 -3.67
CA ILE A 261 -23.55 -6.58 -2.79
C ILE A 261 -23.53 -7.77 -1.85
N THR A 262 -23.43 -7.50 -0.55
CA THR A 262 -23.59 -8.52 0.48
C THR A 262 -25.06 -8.55 0.85
N LEU A 263 -25.70 -9.67 0.57
CA LEU A 263 -27.13 -9.89 0.80
C LEU A 263 -27.33 -10.87 1.94
N SER A 264 -28.15 -10.53 2.92
CA SER A 264 -28.64 -11.43 3.96
C SER A 264 -30.16 -11.46 3.93
N THR A 265 -30.73 -12.63 3.77
CA THR A 265 -32.18 -12.84 3.85
C THR A 265 -32.60 -13.11 5.30
N THR A 266 -33.88 -12.92 5.59
CA THR A 266 -34.41 -13.13 6.95
C THR A 266 -34.35 -14.62 7.32
N ASP A 267 -33.92 -14.94 8.55
CA ASP A 267 -33.70 -16.31 9.04
C ASP A 267 -35.00 -17.18 9.12
N THR A 268 -36.15 -16.56 8.93
CA THR A 268 -37.45 -17.25 8.94
C THR A 268 -37.81 -17.91 7.60
N LEU A 269 -37.06 -17.61 6.53
CA LEU A 269 -37.32 -18.12 5.18
C LEU A 269 -36.77 -19.52 5.01
N SER A 270 -37.47 -20.35 4.24
CA SER A 270 -36.92 -21.61 3.75
C SER A 270 -35.82 -21.39 2.72
N LYS A 271 -35.02 -22.42 2.46
CA LYS A 271 -33.92 -22.34 1.48
C LYS A 271 -34.40 -21.91 0.09
N GLU A 272 -35.56 -22.40 -0.35
CA GLU A 272 -36.15 -22.08 -1.67
C GLU A 272 -36.65 -20.64 -1.71
N GLU A 273 -37.31 -20.18 -0.64
CA GLU A 273 -37.76 -18.77 -0.53
C GLU A 273 -36.58 -17.81 -0.48
N SER A 274 -35.50 -18.17 0.20
CA SER A 274 -34.26 -17.38 0.25
C SER A 274 -33.64 -17.25 -1.14
N TYR A 275 -33.62 -18.31 -1.96
CA TYR A 275 -33.17 -18.22 -3.35
C TYR A 275 -34.09 -17.35 -4.22
N ASP A 276 -35.40 -17.39 -4.00
CA ASP A 276 -36.36 -16.55 -4.72
C ASP A 276 -36.16 -15.06 -4.39
N VAL A 277 -35.91 -14.73 -3.13
CA VAL A 277 -35.58 -13.35 -2.71
C VAL A 277 -34.27 -12.91 -3.36
N ALA A 278 -33.23 -13.74 -3.31
CA ALA A 278 -31.95 -13.45 -3.95
C ALA A 278 -32.09 -13.24 -5.47
N GLY A 279 -32.93 -14.05 -6.14
CA GLY A 279 -33.26 -13.88 -7.56
C GLY A 279 -33.96 -12.55 -7.88
N LYS A 280 -34.84 -12.08 -6.99
CA LYS A 280 -35.49 -10.74 -7.12
C LYS A 280 -34.49 -9.62 -6.98
N VAL A 281 -33.55 -9.73 -6.05
CA VAL A 281 -32.49 -8.74 -5.88
C VAL A 281 -31.61 -8.67 -7.13
N VAL A 282 -31.20 -9.81 -7.68
CA VAL A 282 -30.43 -9.85 -8.95
C VAL A 282 -31.17 -9.18 -10.09
N GLN A 283 -32.48 -9.42 -10.23
CA GLN A 283 -33.31 -8.75 -11.26
C GLN A 283 -33.41 -7.26 -11.04
N ALA A 284 -33.53 -6.80 -9.79
CA ALA A 284 -33.58 -5.38 -9.46
C ALA A 284 -32.25 -4.68 -9.79
N VAL A 285 -31.14 -5.32 -9.49
CA VAL A 285 -29.77 -4.81 -9.76
C VAL A 285 -29.51 -4.77 -11.28
N MET A 286 -29.90 -5.81 -12.02
CA MET A 286 -29.74 -5.86 -13.48
C MET A 286 -30.56 -4.77 -14.21
N ALA A 287 -31.60 -4.26 -13.61
CA ALA A 287 -32.40 -3.17 -14.18
C ALA A 287 -31.76 -1.78 -14.03
N VAL A 288 -30.68 -1.64 -13.27
CA VAL A 288 -29.97 -0.38 -13.05
C VAL A 288 -29.13 -0.03 -14.28
N ASP A 289 -29.21 1.22 -14.74
CA ASP A 289 -28.46 1.71 -15.89
C ASP A 289 -26.94 1.68 -15.63
N GLY A 290 -26.20 1.07 -16.55
CA GLY A 290 -24.74 0.90 -16.43
C GLY A 290 -24.29 -0.44 -15.89
N VAL A 291 -25.18 -1.34 -15.48
CA VAL A 291 -24.89 -2.72 -15.09
C VAL A 291 -24.79 -3.56 -16.36
N GLU A 292 -23.70 -4.30 -16.53
CA GLU A 292 -23.49 -5.22 -17.66
C GLU A 292 -23.79 -6.66 -17.29
N GLU A 293 -23.24 -7.11 -16.15
CA GLU A 293 -23.30 -8.50 -15.72
C GLU A 293 -23.49 -8.58 -14.21
N VAL A 294 -24.26 -9.55 -13.75
CA VAL A 294 -24.51 -9.81 -12.33
C VAL A 294 -24.35 -11.30 -12.06
N GLY A 295 -23.53 -11.64 -11.10
CA GLY A 295 -23.35 -13.02 -10.65
C GLY A 295 -23.58 -13.13 -9.16
N ILE A 296 -24.31 -14.16 -8.74
CA ILE A 296 -24.59 -14.44 -7.33
C ILE A 296 -23.91 -15.73 -6.89
N THR A 297 -23.30 -15.70 -5.72
CA THR A 297 -22.67 -16.85 -5.05
C THR A 297 -23.09 -16.88 -3.59
N PRO A 298 -23.22 -18.08 -2.97
CA PRO A 298 -23.36 -18.16 -1.52
C PRO A 298 -22.16 -17.50 -0.84
N ASP A 299 -22.39 -16.83 0.29
CA ASP A 299 -21.29 -16.26 1.07
C ASP A 299 -20.60 -17.34 1.89
N ASN A 300 -19.41 -17.73 1.47
CA ASN A 300 -18.59 -18.75 2.08
C ASN A 300 -17.56 -18.18 3.08
N THR A 301 -17.86 -17.04 3.69
CA THR A 301 -16.98 -16.39 4.65
C THR A 301 -17.08 -17.10 6.01
N VAL A 302 -15.96 -17.69 6.45
CA VAL A 302 -15.83 -18.32 7.78
C VAL A 302 -14.86 -17.52 8.62
N ALA A 303 -15.29 -17.09 9.80
CA ALA A 303 -14.47 -16.27 10.71
C ALA A 303 -13.82 -15.03 10.05
N GLY A 304 -14.54 -14.41 9.09
CA GLY A 304 -14.03 -13.21 8.37
C GLY A 304 -13.09 -13.51 7.20
N MET A 305 -12.83 -14.78 6.89
CA MET A 305 -12.02 -15.17 5.72
C MET A 305 -12.90 -15.89 4.68
N ASP A 306 -12.82 -15.45 3.44
CA ASP A 306 -13.45 -16.15 2.31
C ASP A 306 -12.67 -17.43 2.00
N VAL A 307 -13.29 -18.59 2.23
CA VAL A 307 -12.66 -19.89 2.05
C VAL A 307 -12.77 -20.43 0.64
N SER A 308 -13.56 -19.80 -0.23
CA SER A 308 -13.76 -20.22 -1.63
C SER A 308 -12.45 -20.27 -2.43
N ASN A 309 -11.52 -19.39 -2.12
CA ASN A 309 -10.25 -19.22 -2.85
C ASN A 309 -9.05 -19.94 -2.21
N LEU A 310 -9.26 -20.67 -1.11
CA LEU A 310 -8.16 -21.34 -0.38
C LEU A 310 -7.70 -22.65 -1.04
N GLY A 311 -8.31 -23.07 -2.15
CA GLY A 311 -7.96 -24.33 -2.83
C GLY A 311 -8.22 -25.57 -1.97
N LEU A 312 -9.15 -25.47 -1.03
CA LEU A 312 -9.53 -26.59 -0.16
C LEU A 312 -10.27 -27.67 -0.97
N PRO A 313 -10.14 -28.95 -0.59
CA PRO A 313 -10.94 -30.01 -1.19
C PRO A 313 -12.45 -29.70 -1.08
N SER A 314 -13.21 -30.02 -2.11
CA SER A 314 -14.66 -29.76 -2.18
C SER A 314 -15.42 -30.27 -0.96
N THR A 315 -15.01 -31.40 -0.40
CA THR A 315 -15.60 -31.96 0.84
C THR A 315 -15.47 -31.05 2.06
N ILE A 316 -14.37 -30.29 2.17
CA ILE A 316 -14.17 -29.31 3.26
C ILE A 316 -14.98 -28.06 3.00
N THR A 317 -15.00 -27.60 1.75
CA THR A 317 -15.80 -26.45 1.31
C THR A 317 -17.30 -26.73 1.52
N ASP A 318 -17.77 -27.92 1.15
CA ASP A 318 -19.17 -28.33 1.36
C ASP A 318 -19.54 -28.45 2.85
N LEU A 319 -18.61 -28.91 3.69
CA LEU A 319 -18.81 -28.98 5.14
C LEU A 319 -18.89 -27.56 5.75
N LEU A 320 -18.06 -26.65 5.29
CA LEU A 320 -18.06 -25.25 5.74
C LEU A 320 -19.33 -24.52 5.26
N ASN A 321 -19.77 -24.77 4.01
CA ASN A 321 -21.02 -24.23 3.49
C ASN A 321 -22.25 -24.77 4.26
N ALA A 322 -22.23 -26.03 4.65
CA ALA A 322 -23.27 -26.62 5.47
C ALA A 322 -23.27 -26.04 6.90
N ALA A 323 -22.12 -25.65 7.42
CA ALA A 323 -21.99 -25.01 8.73
C ALA A 323 -22.44 -23.52 8.72
N ASN A 324 -22.27 -22.82 7.60
CA ASN A 324 -22.68 -21.42 7.45
C ASN A 324 -24.18 -21.21 7.22
N GLY A 325 -24.93 -22.29 6.95
CA GLY A 325 -26.35 -22.20 6.65
C GLY A 325 -26.64 -21.62 5.25
N TYR A 326 -27.91 -21.29 5.00
CA TYR A 326 -28.37 -20.57 3.82
C TYR A 326 -28.85 -19.16 4.20
N GLY A 327 -29.01 -18.29 3.19
CA GLY A 327 -29.56 -16.95 3.41
C GLY A 327 -28.52 -15.81 3.31
N LYS A 328 -27.23 -16.14 3.17
CA LYS A 328 -26.19 -15.14 2.95
C LYS A 328 -25.58 -15.32 1.54
N TYR A 329 -25.55 -14.24 0.78
CA TYR A 329 -25.06 -14.26 -0.60
C TYR A 329 -24.14 -13.08 -0.87
N LYS A 330 -23.17 -13.30 -1.75
CA LYS A 330 -22.37 -12.26 -2.39
C LYS A 330 -22.82 -12.12 -3.85
N ILE A 331 -23.17 -10.91 -4.23
CA ILE A 331 -23.56 -10.56 -5.60
C ILE A 331 -22.46 -9.69 -6.19
N ASN A 332 -21.76 -10.22 -7.18
CA ASN A 332 -20.74 -9.48 -7.92
C ASN A 332 -21.40 -8.81 -9.11
N VAL A 333 -21.23 -7.50 -9.22
CA VAL A 333 -21.82 -6.69 -10.30
C VAL A 333 -20.69 -6.07 -11.11
N LYS A 334 -20.71 -6.29 -12.40
CA LYS A 334 -19.82 -5.67 -13.36
C LYS A 334 -20.51 -4.48 -14.01
N LEU A 335 -19.89 -3.31 -13.89
CA LEU A 335 -20.34 -2.06 -14.49
C LEU A 335 -19.61 -1.81 -15.80
N ASN A 336 -20.21 -1.01 -16.68
CA ASN A 336 -19.65 -0.66 -17.97
C ASN A 336 -18.30 0.06 -17.82
N GLU A 337 -17.29 -0.38 -18.56
CA GLU A 337 -15.91 0.12 -18.49
C GLU A 337 -15.76 1.60 -18.92
N GLU A 338 -16.74 2.16 -19.64
CA GLU A 338 -16.74 3.55 -20.10
C GLU A 338 -17.31 4.54 -19.07
N LEU A 339 -17.78 4.07 -17.92
CA LEU A 339 -18.38 4.93 -16.89
C LEU A 339 -17.29 5.76 -16.19
N SER A 340 -17.58 7.04 -16.00
CA SER A 340 -16.75 7.89 -15.14
C SER A 340 -17.00 7.61 -13.66
N SER A 341 -16.04 7.89 -12.79
CA SER A 341 -16.14 7.67 -11.32
C SER A 341 -17.46 8.19 -10.72
N SER A 342 -17.88 9.40 -11.07
CA SER A 342 -19.15 9.98 -10.59
C SER A 342 -20.39 9.23 -11.06
N LYS A 343 -20.34 8.55 -12.23
CA LYS A 343 -21.44 7.72 -12.70
C LYS A 343 -21.46 6.35 -12.02
N ILE A 344 -20.30 5.84 -11.66
CA ILE A 344 -20.14 4.61 -10.88
C ILE A 344 -20.77 4.80 -9.49
N ASP A 345 -20.45 5.92 -8.81
CA ASP A 345 -21.05 6.27 -7.51
C ASP A 345 -22.57 6.39 -7.62
N ALA A 346 -23.07 7.00 -8.70
CA ALA A 346 -24.51 7.12 -8.96
C ALA A 346 -25.15 5.75 -9.21
N ALA A 347 -24.49 4.84 -9.92
CA ALA A 347 -24.97 3.50 -10.17
C ALA A 347 -25.00 2.68 -8.86
N CYS A 348 -23.97 2.78 -8.01
CA CYS A 348 -23.96 2.12 -6.69
C CYS A 348 -25.15 2.59 -5.84
N LYS A 349 -25.40 3.89 -5.79
CA LYS A 349 -26.55 4.43 -5.06
C LYS A 349 -27.89 3.99 -5.65
N ALA A 350 -28.00 3.93 -6.97
CA ALA A 350 -29.21 3.41 -7.63
C ALA A 350 -29.43 1.91 -7.34
N MET A 351 -28.34 1.13 -7.19
CA MET A 351 -28.43 -0.28 -6.76
C MET A 351 -28.86 -0.37 -5.29
N GLU A 352 -28.37 0.47 -4.39
CA GLU A 352 -28.85 0.56 -3.00
C GLU A 352 -30.34 0.82 -2.94
N ASP A 353 -30.82 1.83 -3.69
CA ASP A 353 -32.24 2.19 -3.75
C ASP A 353 -33.10 1.05 -4.34
N ALA A 354 -32.58 0.33 -5.34
CA ALA A 354 -33.26 -0.80 -5.99
C ALA A 354 -33.40 -2.00 -5.03
N VAL A 355 -32.33 -2.31 -4.28
CA VAL A 355 -32.34 -3.42 -3.32
C VAL A 355 -33.16 -3.10 -2.08
N ALA A 356 -33.16 -1.86 -1.61
CA ALA A 356 -34.01 -1.40 -0.50
C ALA A 356 -35.52 -1.59 -0.78
N GLY A 357 -35.90 -1.71 -2.05
CA GLY A 357 -37.28 -2.00 -2.47
C GLY A 357 -37.69 -3.48 -2.35
N VAL A 358 -36.77 -4.40 -2.06
CA VAL A 358 -37.05 -5.84 -1.95
C VAL A 358 -37.30 -6.20 -0.47
N ALA A 359 -38.44 -6.86 -0.20
CA ALA A 359 -38.80 -7.27 1.16
C ALA A 359 -38.00 -8.51 1.61
N ASP A 360 -37.93 -8.74 2.92
CA ASP A 360 -37.35 -9.92 3.57
C ASP A 360 -35.84 -10.10 3.37
N CYS A 361 -35.13 -9.03 3.07
CA CYS A 361 -33.69 -9.04 2.98
C CYS A 361 -33.05 -7.73 3.45
N THR A 362 -31.80 -7.82 3.85
CA THR A 362 -30.91 -6.68 4.07
C THR A 362 -29.74 -6.81 3.13
N ALA A 363 -29.37 -5.70 2.45
CA ALA A 363 -28.22 -5.72 1.57
C ALA A 363 -27.40 -4.44 1.72
N THR A 364 -26.08 -4.61 1.61
CA THR A 364 -25.12 -3.51 1.55
C THR A 364 -24.44 -3.53 0.19
N VAL A 365 -24.49 -2.39 -0.51
CA VAL A 365 -23.84 -2.21 -1.81
C VAL A 365 -22.53 -1.48 -1.58
N GLN A 366 -21.43 -2.08 -2.00
CA GLN A 366 -20.11 -1.48 -1.90
C GLN A 366 -19.45 -1.49 -3.28
N GLN A 367 -18.78 -0.40 -3.63
CA GLN A 367 -17.87 -0.42 -4.75
C GLN A 367 -16.73 -1.39 -4.41
N TYR A 368 -16.42 -2.30 -5.31
CA TYR A 368 -15.49 -3.38 -5.05
C TYR A 368 -14.31 -3.33 -6.02
N GLY A 369 -13.11 -3.38 -5.50
CA GLY A 369 -11.89 -3.41 -6.30
C GLY A 369 -10.80 -4.23 -5.62
N MET A 370 -9.69 -4.41 -6.31
CA MET A 370 -8.55 -5.18 -5.81
C MET A 370 -7.99 -4.65 -4.47
N THR A 371 -8.14 -3.34 -4.20
CA THR A 371 -7.73 -2.73 -2.93
C THR A 371 -8.63 -3.13 -1.78
N ASP A 372 -9.91 -3.31 -2.07
CA ASP A 372 -10.90 -3.67 -1.06
C ASP A 372 -10.74 -5.13 -0.64
N ASP A 373 -10.39 -6.00 -1.59
CA ASP A 373 -10.03 -7.40 -1.31
C ASP A 373 -8.80 -7.49 -0.40
N LEU A 374 -7.77 -6.70 -0.69
CA LEU A 374 -6.56 -6.65 0.12
C LEU A 374 -6.82 -6.00 1.48
N THR A 375 -7.64 -4.96 1.53
CA THR A 375 -8.01 -4.26 2.77
C THR A 375 -8.88 -5.14 3.64
N SER A 376 -9.85 -5.85 3.08
CA SER A 376 -10.73 -6.78 3.82
C SER A 376 -9.96 -7.96 4.41
N GLN A 377 -8.90 -8.44 3.74
CA GLN A 377 -8.01 -9.46 4.28
C GLN A 377 -7.09 -8.94 5.40
N LEU A 378 -6.76 -7.67 5.39
CA LEU A 378 -5.85 -7.07 6.38
C LEU A 378 -6.58 -6.53 7.61
N SER A 379 -7.80 -6.05 7.49
CA SER A 379 -8.75 -5.78 8.58
C SER A 379 -10.00 -5.04 8.08
N THR A 380 -11.14 -5.30 8.68
CA THR A 380 -12.39 -4.59 8.42
C THR A 380 -12.69 -3.62 9.56
N GLY A 381 -12.57 -2.33 9.31
CA GLY A 381 -13.03 -1.28 10.22
C GLY A 381 -12.37 -1.29 11.62
N LEU A 382 -13.18 -0.98 12.62
CA LEU A 382 -12.78 -0.99 14.03
C LEU A 382 -13.06 -2.37 14.63
N THR A 383 -12.08 -2.91 15.34
CA THR A 383 -12.21 -4.14 16.12
C THR A 383 -11.80 -3.88 17.56
N ILE A 384 -12.64 -4.26 18.51
CA ILE A 384 -12.37 -4.14 19.94
C ILE A 384 -12.51 -5.50 20.58
N LYS A 385 -11.45 -6.06 21.11
CA LYS A 385 -11.47 -7.27 21.91
C LYS A 385 -11.69 -6.90 23.38
N ILE A 386 -12.68 -7.51 24.00
CA ILE A 386 -13.05 -7.33 25.40
C ILE A 386 -12.70 -8.59 26.13
N TYR A 387 -11.69 -8.56 26.98
CA TYR A 387 -11.25 -9.70 27.77
C TYR A 387 -11.93 -9.72 29.14
N GLY A 388 -12.28 -10.91 29.61
CA GLY A 388 -12.90 -11.09 30.92
C GLY A 388 -12.88 -12.52 31.41
N THR A 389 -13.47 -12.75 32.58
CA THR A 389 -13.42 -14.06 33.29
C THR A 389 -14.65 -14.93 33.04
N ASP A 390 -15.80 -14.36 32.71
CA ASP A 390 -17.03 -15.08 32.48
C ASP A 390 -17.83 -14.52 31.30
N ALA A 391 -18.61 -15.39 30.66
CA ALA A 391 -19.34 -15.06 29.42
C ALA A 391 -20.48 -14.07 29.64
N GLU A 392 -21.15 -14.08 30.80
CA GLU A 392 -22.29 -13.21 31.09
C GLU A 392 -21.84 -11.77 31.26
N THR A 393 -20.75 -11.54 32.01
CA THR A 393 -20.10 -10.24 32.17
C THR A 393 -19.58 -9.73 30.85
N LEU A 394 -18.96 -10.58 30.02
CA LEU A 394 -18.45 -10.21 28.70
C LEU A 394 -19.58 -9.78 27.76
N THR A 395 -20.72 -10.48 27.77
CA THR A 395 -21.89 -10.13 26.96
C THR A 395 -22.43 -8.75 27.36
N ALA A 396 -22.69 -8.54 28.66
CA ALA A 396 -23.20 -7.26 29.16
C ALA A 396 -22.22 -6.08 28.87
N LEU A 397 -20.89 -6.34 28.97
CA LEU A 397 -19.88 -5.34 28.71
C LEU A 397 -19.76 -5.06 27.21
N SER A 398 -19.93 -6.07 26.36
CA SER A 398 -19.90 -5.91 24.91
C SER A 398 -21.04 -5.04 24.38
N GLU A 399 -22.25 -5.16 24.96
CA GLU A 399 -23.39 -4.28 24.63
C GLU A 399 -23.09 -2.81 24.95
N LYS A 400 -22.50 -2.54 26.12
CA LYS A 400 -22.08 -1.17 26.48
C LYS A 400 -21.01 -0.63 25.52
N VAL A 401 -20.08 -1.47 25.09
CA VAL A 401 -19.05 -1.07 24.13
C VAL A 401 -19.67 -0.79 22.75
N VAL A 402 -20.63 -1.60 22.31
CA VAL A 402 -21.41 -1.35 21.08
C VAL A 402 -22.10 0.01 21.14
N ASP A 403 -22.72 0.33 22.29
CA ASP A 403 -23.37 1.63 22.50
C ASP A 403 -22.35 2.79 22.44
N ILE A 404 -21.18 2.64 23.05
CA ILE A 404 -20.12 3.66 23.00
C ILE A 404 -19.66 3.87 21.54
N VAL A 405 -19.49 2.81 20.77
CA VAL A 405 -19.06 2.87 19.38
C VAL A 405 -20.13 3.54 18.49
N ASN A 406 -21.40 3.12 18.63
CA ASN A 406 -22.52 3.70 17.89
C ASN A 406 -22.77 5.17 18.22
N ASN A 407 -22.47 5.61 19.45
CA ASN A 407 -22.55 7.01 19.85
C ASN A 407 -21.32 7.83 19.42
N THR A 408 -20.28 7.20 18.87
CA THR A 408 -19.12 7.90 18.34
C THR A 408 -19.31 8.21 16.86
N GLU A 409 -19.22 9.47 16.50
CA GLU A 409 -19.36 9.94 15.12
C GLU A 409 -18.37 9.22 14.19
N GLY A 410 -18.85 8.71 13.05
CA GLY A 410 -18.00 8.09 12.02
C GLY A 410 -17.90 6.57 12.07
N PHE A 411 -18.60 5.90 12.96
CA PHE A 411 -18.80 4.44 12.92
C PHE A 411 -20.29 4.11 12.72
N GLN A 412 -20.53 2.97 12.07
CA GLN A 412 -21.87 2.43 11.81
C GLN A 412 -21.82 0.90 11.94
N ASN A 413 -23.02 0.29 12.09
CA ASN A 413 -23.17 -1.16 12.14
C ASN A 413 -22.29 -1.83 13.22
N ALA A 414 -22.15 -1.19 14.38
CA ALA A 414 -21.40 -1.81 15.47
C ALA A 414 -22.13 -3.06 15.99
N THR A 415 -21.43 -4.17 16.03
CA THR A 415 -21.95 -5.46 16.52
C THR A 415 -20.92 -6.15 17.39
N ASN A 416 -21.41 -6.88 18.40
CA ASN A 416 -20.57 -7.73 19.24
C ASN A 416 -20.41 -9.16 18.67
N GLY A 417 -20.98 -9.44 17.49
CA GLY A 417 -20.93 -10.76 16.88
C GLY A 417 -21.69 -11.87 17.66
N LEU A 418 -22.22 -11.50 18.81
CA LEU A 418 -23.13 -12.34 19.57
C LEU A 418 -24.51 -12.05 18.95
N GLY A 419 -24.86 -12.70 17.85
CA GLY A 419 -26.19 -12.58 17.25
C GLY A 419 -27.25 -12.75 18.35
N ALA A 420 -28.49 -12.31 18.10
CA ALA A 420 -29.59 -12.76 18.91
C ALA A 420 -29.54 -14.31 18.82
N GLY A 421 -28.82 -14.92 19.74
CA GLY A 421 -28.34 -16.30 19.63
C GLY A 421 -29.45 -17.17 19.11
N ASP A 422 -29.16 -18.00 18.16
CA ASP A 422 -30.11 -18.93 17.60
C ASP A 422 -30.86 -19.59 18.76
N SER A 423 -32.17 -19.62 18.70
CA SER A 423 -33.01 -20.25 19.70
C SER A 423 -32.59 -21.70 19.84
N THR A 424 -31.66 -21.93 20.75
CA THR A 424 -31.07 -23.25 20.96
C THR A 424 -31.92 -24.03 21.92
N ILE A 425 -32.26 -25.25 21.56
CA ILE A 425 -32.91 -26.18 22.50
C ILE A 425 -31.83 -26.80 23.35
N ILE A 426 -31.79 -26.42 24.62
CA ILE A 426 -30.89 -27.01 25.62
C ILE A 426 -31.57 -28.20 26.23
N LEU A 427 -31.09 -29.40 25.93
CA LEU A 427 -31.59 -30.64 26.47
C LEU A 427 -30.82 -31.00 27.75
N GLN A 428 -31.51 -30.99 28.87
CA GLN A 428 -30.96 -31.42 30.16
C GLN A 428 -31.32 -32.90 30.43
N VAL A 429 -30.32 -33.75 30.38
CA VAL A 429 -30.47 -35.18 30.57
C VAL A 429 -30.25 -35.51 32.05
N ASP A 430 -31.26 -36.15 32.68
CA ASP A 430 -31.20 -36.63 34.04
C ASP A 430 -30.40 -37.95 34.12
N ARG A 431 -29.20 -37.87 34.69
CA ARG A 431 -28.25 -38.99 34.74
C ARG A 431 -28.77 -40.17 35.55
N ASP A 432 -29.53 -39.92 36.61
CA ASP A 432 -30.05 -40.97 37.49
C ASP A 432 -31.19 -41.71 36.79
N LYS A 433 -32.08 -41.02 36.11
CA LYS A 433 -33.15 -41.62 35.32
C LYS A 433 -32.60 -42.39 34.10
N VAL A 434 -31.60 -41.88 33.42
CA VAL A 434 -30.92 -42.57 32.30
C VAL A 434 -30.32 -43.89 32.80
N ARG A 435 -29.63 -43.84 33.94
CA ARG A 435 -28.99 -45.02 34.56
C ARG A 435 -30.02 -46.05 35.07
N ALA A 436 -31.13 -45.57 35.64
CA ALA A 436 -32.22 -46.44 36.07
C ALA A 436 -32.88 -47.24 34.95
N ASN A 437 -32.86 -46.65 33.72
CA ASN A 437 -33.35 -47.27 32.48
C ASN A 437 -32.25 -48.07 31.74
N GLY A 438 -31.08 -48.31 32.35
CA GLY A 438 -30.00 -49.09 31.74
C GLY A 438 -29.29 -48.43 30.60
N LEU A 439 -29.43 -47.11 30.42
CA LEU A 439 -28.80 -46.30 29.36
C LEU A 439 -27.62 -45.48 29.92
N THR A 440 -26.77 -45.06 29.03
CA THR A 440 -25.74 -44.05 29.29
C THR A 440 -26.07 -42.75 28.58
N VAL A 441 -25.62 -41.61 29.11
CA VAL A 441 -25.82 -40.31 28.49
C VAL A 441 -25.21 -40.28 27.09
N ALA A 442 -24.09 -40.98 26.88
CA ALA A 442 -23.45 -41.09 25.57
C ALA A 442 -24.32 -41.83 24.54
N GLN A 443 -25.03 -42.89 24.94
CA GLN A 443 -25.95 -43.57 24.04
C GLN A 443 -27.15 -42.72 23.67
N VAL A 444 -27.70 -41.97 24.64
CA VAL A 444 -28.78 -41.00 24.37
C VAL A 444 -28.30 -39.94 23.35
N TYR A 445 -27.13 -39.38 23.60
CA TYR A 445 -26.54 -38.39 22.67
C TYR A 445 -26.32 -38.95 21.27
N GLN A 446 -25.72 -40.13 21.12
CA GLN A 446 -25.47 -40.76 19.86
C GLN A 446 -26.74 -41.04 19.04
N GLN A 447 -27.83 -41.48 19.70
CA GLN A 447 -29.09 -41.75 19.03
C GLN A 447 -29.79 -40.45 18.59
N ILE A 448 -29.71 -39.39 19.39
CA ILE A 448 -30.22 -38.08 18.99
C ILE A 448 -29.41 -37.53 17.82
N ALA A 449 -28.07 -37.57 17.88
CA ALA A 449 -27.19 -37.10 16.83
C ALA A 449 -27.41 -37.86 15.50
N ALA A 450 -27.65 -39.20 15.59
CA ALA A 450 -27.93 -40.01 14.41
C ALA A 450 -29.25 -39.62 13.71
N LYS A 451 -30.25 -39.11 14.48
CA LYS A 451 -31.52 -38.62 13.92
C LYS A 451 -31.47 -37.17 13.41
N LEU A 452 -30.54 -36.37 13.94
CA LEU A 452 -30.30 -35.00 13.43
C LEU A 452 -29.59 -35.02 12.09
N THR A 453 -28.82 -36.08 11.80
CA THR A 453 -28.09 -36.22 10.54
C THR A 453 -28.99 -36.87 9.49
N THR A 454 -29.58 -36.08 8.62
CA THR A 454 -30.55 -36.56 7.59
C THR A 454 -29.89 -37.09 6.32
N THR A 455 -28.66 -36.70 6.02
CA THR A 455 -27.94 -37.11 4.81
C THR A 455 -26.47 -37.39 5.14
N THR A 456 -25.98 -38.54 4.70
CA THR A 456 -24.56 -38.90 4.81
C THR A 456 -24.02 -39.28 3.43
N THR A 457 -22.90 -38.72 3.07
CA THR A 457 -22.19 -39.14 1.84
C THR A 457 -21.30 -40.32 2.16
N ALA A 458 -21.40 -41.41 1.38
CA ALA A 458 -20.54 -42.56 1.58
C ALA A 458 -19.10 -42.19 1.20
N GLN A 459 -18.15 -42.59 2.07
CA GLN A 459 -16.71 -42.28 1.85
C GLN A 459 -16.09 -43.04 0.68
N THR A 460 -16.81 -44.03 0.10
CA THR A 460 -16.30 -44.83 -1.02
C THR A 460 -17.17 -44.57 -2.23
N PRO A 461 -16.65 -43.89 -3.26
CA PRO A 461 -17.39 -43.68 -4.49
C PRO A 461 -17.56 -45.03 -5.26
N VAL A 462 -18.65 -45.18 -5.96
CA VAL A 462 -18.96 -46.35 -6.80
C VAL A 462 -18.72 -45.98 -8.25
N THR A 463 -17.99 -46.85 -8.95
CA THR A 463 -17.78 -46.68 -10.42
C THR A 463 -18.81 -47.47 -11.17
N VAL A 464 -19.68 -46.78 -11.92
CA VAL A 464 -20.68 -47.39 -12.83
C VAL A 464 -20.34 -46.93 -14.23
N ASP A 465 -20.20 -47.88 -15.14
CA ASP A 465 -19.89 -47.64 -16.57
C ASP A 465 -18.68 -46.71 -16.84
N GLY A 466 -17.64 -46.82 -15.99
CA GLY A 466 -16.42 -46.01 -16.08
C GLY A 466 -16.52 -44.59 -15.50
N THR A 467 -17.68 -44.21 -14.99
CA THR A 467 -17.88 -42.92 -14.29
C THR A 467 -17.92 -43.14 -12.80
N THR A 468 -17.09 -42.42 -12.04
CA THR A 468 -17.06 -42.49 -10.58
C THR A 468 -18.16 -41.57 -10.03
N MET A 469 -19.06 -42.12 -9.22
CA MET A 469 -20.20 -41.43 -8.63
C MET A 469 -20.11 -41.50 -7.11
N ASP A 470 -20.39 -40.40 -6.43
CA ASP A 470 -20.53 -40.36 -4.98
C ASP A 470 -21.90 -40.94 -4.60
N VAL A 471 -21.91 -41.81 -3.59
CA VAL A 471 -23.15 -42.38 -3.08
C VAL A 471 -23.65 -41.54 -1.92
N GLN A 472 -24.78 -40.87 -2.12
CA GLN A 472 -25.50 -40.21 -1.05
C GLN A 472 -26.52 -41.15 -0.42
N ILE A 473 -26.42 -41.35 0.88
CA ILE A 473 -27.40 -42.11 1.65
C ILE A 473 -28.27 -41.07 2.37
N SER A 474 -29.52 -40.93 1.95
CA SER A 474 -30.49 -40.11 2.66
C SER A 474 -31.33 -40.99 3.58
N ASN A 475 -31.50 -40.51 4.80
CA ASN A 475 -32.39 -41.17 5.79
C ASN A 475 -33.81 -40.62 5.56
N ASN A 476 -34.73 -41.50 5.20
CA ASN A 476 -36.15 -41.18 4.93
C ASN A 476 -36.98 -41.16 6.24
N LEU A 477 -36.39 -40.86 7.35
CA LEU A 477 -37.07 -40.66 8.63
C LEU A 477 -37.59 -39.24 8.76
N ASP A 478 -38.74 -39.07 9.41
CA ASP A 478 -39.24 -37.73 9.69
C ASP A 478 -38.19 -36.90 10.45
N PRO A 479 -37.91 -35.66 10.03
CA PRO A 479 -36.91 -34.82 10.66
C PRO A 479 -37.27 -34.57 12.13
N LEU A 480 -36.27 -34.49 12.99
CA LEU A 480 -36.46 -34.21 14.39
C LEU A 480 -36.88 -32.73 14.53
N THR A 481 -38.11 -32.51 14.99
CA THR A 481 -38.68 -31.19 15.24
C THR A 481 -38.82 -30.96 16.76
N LYS A 482 -39.02 -29.71 17.18
CA LYS A 482 -39.28 -29.36 18.57
C LYS A 482 -40.46 -30.11 19.18
N GLU A 483 -41.45 -30.42 18.36
CA GLU A 483 -42.68 -31.07 18.77
C GLU A 483 -42.53 -32.58 18.93
N ASN A 484 -41.76 -33.26 18.05
CA ASN A 484 -41.59 -34.70 18.06
C ASN A 484 -40.36 -35.21 18.83
N MET A 485 -39.44 -34.32 19.20
CA MET A 485 -38.19 -34.66 19.85
C MET A 485 -38.41 -35.42 21.18
N MET A 486 -39.32 -34.94 21.98
CA MET A 486 -39.59 -35.54 23.33
C MET A 486 -40.30 -36.90 23.26
N ASP A 487 -40.91 -37.22 22.13
CA ASP A 487 -41.53 -38.54 21.88
C ASP A 487 -40.55 -39.59 21.35
N MET A 488 -39.28 -39.21 21.14
CA MET A 488 -38.26 -40.14 20.72
C MET A 488 -38.08 -41.26 21.71
N THR A 489 -38.10 -42.52 21.24
CA THR A 489 -38.00 -43.74 22.06
C THR A 489 -36.61 -44.35 22.00
N PHE A 490 -36.12 -44.78 23.15
CA PHE A 490 -34.86 -45.50 23.33
C PHE A 490 -35.12 -46.93 23.77
N GLU A 491 -34.39 -47.87 23.17
CA GLU A 491 -34.40 -49.27 23.65
C GLU A 491 -33.59 -49.34 24.94
N THR A 492 -34.20 -49.88 25.96
CA THR A 492 -33.61 -50.03 27.28
C THR A 492 -33.33 -51.49 27.60
N THR A 493 -32.22 -51.77 28.26
CA THR A 493 -31.87 -53.10 28.74
C THR A 493 -31.57 -53.01 30.23
N VAL A 494 -32.50 -53.40 31.05
CA VAL A 494 -32.34 -53.36 32.50
C VAL A 494 -32.11 -54.79 33.04
N MET A 495 -31.05 -54.92 33.80
CA MET A 495 -30.73 -56.20 34.44
C MET A 495 -31.47 -56.30 35.79
N SER A 496 -32.40 -57.24 35.90
CA SER A 496 -33.12 -57.50 37.13
C SER A 496 -32.23 -58.14 38.17
N ALA A 497 -32.62 -58.03 39.45
CA ALA A 497 -31.86 -58.61 40.55
C ALA A 497 -31.68 -60.14 40.45
N ASP A 498 -32.54 -60.81 39.68
CA ASP A 498 -32.50 -62.24 39.41
C ASP A 498 -31.59 -62.66 38.26
N GLY A 499 -30.83 -61.71 37.71
CA GLY A 499 -29.93 -61.98 36.57
C GLY A 499 -30.57 -62.04 35.18
N THR A 500 -31.89 -61.80 35.07
CA THR A 500 -32.63 -61.76 33.81
C THR A 500 -32.57 -60.37 33.23
N THR A 501 -32.28 -60.27 31.96
CA THR A 501 -32.35 -59.01 31.21
C THR A 501 -33.76 -58.76 30.69
N ALA A 502 -34.39 -57.67 31.15
CA ALA A 502 -35.63 -57.18 30.58
C ALA A 502 -35.34 -56.07 29.53
N THR A 503 -35.83 -56.24 28.32
CA THR A 503 -35.80 -55.18 27.27
C THR A 503 -37.10 -54.39 27.37
N GLY A 504 -36.98 -53.07 27.37
CA GLY A 504 -38.09 -52.14 27.42
C GLY A 504 -37.82 -50.94 26.48
N THR A 505 -38.72 -49.99 26.44
CA THR A 505 -38.56 -48.72 25.77
C THR A 505 -38.83 -47.57 26.70
N CYS A 506 -38.04 -46.53 26.73
CA CYS A 506 -38.34 -45.27 27.41
C CYS A 506 -38.38 -44.10 26.42
N LYS A 507 -39.20 -43.12 26.72
CA LYS A 507 -39.24 -41.87 25.92
C LYS A 507 -38.18 -40.90 26.43
N LEU A 508 -37.75 -39.98 25.53
CA LEU A 508 -36.85 -38.89 25.93
C LEU A 508 -37.45 -38.01 27.01
N SER A 509 -38.77 -37.79 26.97
CA SER A 509 -39.53 -37.08 28.02
C SER A 509 -39.39 -37.66 29.43
N ASP A 510 -39.11 -38.98 29.56
CA ASP A 510 -38.96 -39.64 30.83
C ASP A 510 -37.59 -39.41 31.48
N ILE A 511 -36.56 -39.19 30.65
CA ILE A 511 -35.15 -39.11 31.04
C ILE A 511 -34.51 -37.74 30.85
N ALA A 512 -35.18 -36.79 30.14
CA ALA A 512 -34.67 -35.47 29.89
C ALA A 512 -35.76 -34.40 29.93
N SER A 513 -35.36 -33.16 30.17
CA SER A 513 -36.17 -31.97 30.02
C SER A 513 -35.48 -31.01 29.09
N TRP A 514 -36.21 -30.13 28.42
CA TRP A 514 -35.64 -29.13 27.55
C TRP A 514 -36.04 -27.70 27.96
N THR A 515 -35.14 -26.77 27.74
CA THR A 515 -35.36 -25.32 27.83
C THR A 515 -34.92 -24.64 26.56
N THR A 516 -35.57 -23.56 26.21
CA THR A 516 -35.06 -22.67 25.15
C THR A 516 -34.08 -21.71 25.79
N GLY A 517 -32.90 -21.63 25.24
CA GLY A 517 -31.89 -20.66 25.65
C GLY A 517 -31.25 -20.05 24.40
N THR A 518 -30.62 -18.92 24.57
CA THR A 518 -29.69 -18.37 23.61
C THR A 518 -28.29 -18.84 24.01
N ALA A 519 -27.64 -19.63 23.21
CA ALA A 519 -26.24 -20.00 23.43
C ALA A 519 -25.38 -19.20 22.46
N PRO A 520 -24.23 -18.67 22.88
CA PRO A 520 -23.29 -18.07 21.95
C PRO A 520 -22.75 -19.16 21.00
N ASP A 521 -22.67 -18.86 19.71
CA ASP A 521 -22.23 -19.81 18.69
C ASP A 521 -20.80 -20.30 18.92
N SER A 522 -19.94 -19.47 19.51
CA SER A 522 -18.58 -19.82 19.87
C SER A 522 -18.08 -19.09 21.11
N ILE A 523 -17.18 -19.73 21.84
CA ILE A 523 -16.42 -19.14 22.94
C ILE A 523 -14.99 -18.99 22.46
N THR A 524 -14.53 -17.74 22.27
CA THR A 524 -13.17 -17.44 21.84
C THR A 524 -12.28 -17.15 23.05
N SER A 525 -11.04 -17.66 23.01
CA SER A 525 -10.06 -17.38 24.04
C SER A 525 -8.67 -17.15 23.47
N GLU A 526 -7.94 -16.21 24.05
CA GLU A 526 -6.55 -15.88 23.70
C GLU A 526 -5.73 -15.83 24.98
N ASN A 527 -4.60 -16.52 25.01
CA ASN A 527 -3.73 -16.58 26.20
C ASN A 527 -4.47 -17.00 27.49
N ARG A 528 -5.45 -17.92 27.40
CA ARG A 528 -6.34 -18.43 28.50
C ARG A 528 -7.36 -17.41 29.01
N ASN A 529 -7.48 -16.24 28.41
CA ASN A 529 -8.53 -15.26 28.70
C ASN A 529 -9.63 -15.39 27.66
N GLN A 530 -10.88 -15.48 28.08
CA GLN A 530 -12.02 -15.40 27.19
C GLN A 530 -12.16 -13.97 26.68
N PHE A 531 -12.60 -13.81 25.43
CA PHE A 531 -12.87 -12.50 24.87
C PHE A 531 -14.07 -12.50 23.95
N VAL A 532 -14.73 -11.35 23.86
CA VAL A 532 -15.75 -11.04 22.86
C VAL A 532 -15.21 -9.94 21.98
N THR A 533 -15.51 -10.02 20.70
CA THR A 533 -15.04 -9.05 19.71
C THR A 533 -16.21 -8.16 19.29
N VAL A 534 -16.06 -6.85 19.48
CA VAL A 534 -16.96 -5.84 18.90
C VAL A 534 -16.33 -5.32 17.63
N THR A 535 -17.07 -5.37 16.53
CA THR A 535 -16.66 -4.85 15.22
C THR A 535 -17.58 -3.72 14.79
N ALA A 536 -17.05 -2.74 14.09
CA ALA A 536 -17.84 -1.65 13.50
C ALA A 536 -17.22 -1.20 12.17
N GLU A 537 -18.07 -0.82 11.25
CA GLU A 537 -17.67 -0.29 9.95
C GLU A 537 -17.45 1.22 10.05
N THR A 538 -16.51 1.73 9.26
CA THR A 538 -16.30 3.18 9.17
C THR A 538 -17.31 3.77 8.19
N ALA A 539 -18.04 4.80 8.62
CA ALA A 539 -18.99 5.51 7.78
C ALA A 539 -18.28 6.22 6.60
N PRO A 540 -18.90 6.29 5.41
CA PRO A 540 -18.32 6.95 4.26
C PRO A 540 -17.88 8.40 4.57
N GLY A 541 -16.67 8.78 4.16
CA GLY A 541 -16.11 10.12 4.38
C GLY A 541 -15.38 10.32 5.71
N TYR A 542 -15.38 9.34 6.60
CA TYR A 542 -14.63 9.38 7.85
C TYR A 542 -13.32 8.58 7.75
N ASN A 543 -12.35 8.92 8.59
CA ASN A 543 -11.08 8.20 8.67
C ASN A 543 -11.06 7.30 9.90
N THR A 544 -10.91 5.99 9.68
CA THR A 544 -10.90 4.95 10.73
C THR A 544 -9.91 5.25 11.85
N THR A 545 -8.69 5.66 11.51
CA THR A 545 -7.62 5.93 12.50
C THR A 545 -7.93 7.14 13.40
N VAL A 546 -8.59 8.17 12.84
CA VAL A 546 -8.98 9.37 13.61
C VAL A 546 -10.12 9.04 14.54
N GLN A 547 -11.15 8.34 14.03
CA GLN A 547 -12.33 7.99 14.83
C GLN A 547 -12.01 6.91 15.88
N ALA A 548 -11.13 5.96 15.58
CA ALA A 548 -10.65 4.99 16.56
C ALA A 548 -9.98 5.64 17.77
N ARG A 549 -9.28 6.78 17.60
CA ARG A 549 -8.74 7.56 18.72
C ARG A 549 -9.83 8.16 19.60
N ALA A 550 -10.95 8.57 19.00
CA ALA A 550 -12.10 9.08 19.76
C ALA A 550 -12.76 7.95 20.57
N VAL A 551 -12.98 6.78 19.95
CA VAL A 551 -13.47 5.57 20.65
C VAL A 551 -12.51 5.17 21.77
N LYS A 552 -11.20 5.12 21.51
CA LYS A 552 -10.21 4.79 22.55
C LYS A 552 -10.32 5.72 23.74
N LYS A 553 -10.44 7.02 23.51
CA LYS A 553 -10.60 8.01 24.58
C LYS A 553 -11.90 7.78 25.36
N ALA A 554 -12.97 7.41 24.71
CA ALA A 554 -14.25 7.07 25.36
C ALA A 554 -14.14 5.78 26.20
N LEU A 555 -13.49 4.74 25.65
CA LEU A 555 -13.23 3.49 26.37
C LEU A 555 -12.29 3.68 27.57
N ASP A 556 -11.21 4.46 27.41
CA ASP A 556 -10.31 4.78 28.50
C ASP A 556 -11.04 5.55 29.62
N ALA A 557 -11.96 6.45 29.27
CA ALA A 557 -12.80 7.14 30.23
C ALA A 557 -13.78 6.19 30.92
N PHE A 558 -14.40 5.27 30.18
CA PHE A 558 -15.30 4.23 30.72
C PHE A 558 -14.54 3.26 31.65
N ALA A 559 -13.33 2.87 31.30
CA ALA A 559 -12.48 2.00 32.13
C ALA A 559 -12.12 2.60 33.51
N LEU A 560 -12.25 3.91 33.68
CA LEU A 560 -12.04 4.60 34.96
C LEU A 560 -13.31 4.72 35.80
N THR A 561 -14.46 4.25 35.31
CA THR A 561 -15.74 4.26 36.04
C THR A 561 -15.91 2.98 36.90
N ASP A 562 -16.72 3.07 37.93
CA ASP A 562 -17.10 1.92 38.77
C ASP A 562 -17.96 0.85 38.03
N GLU A 563 -18.35 1.17 36.78
CA GLU A 563 -19.10 0.26 35.91
C GLU A 563 -18.24 -0.78 35.19
N MET A 564 -16.92 -0.63 35.23
CA MET A 564 -15.98 -1.57 34.66
C MET A 564 -15.76 -2.74 35.65
N PRO A 565 -16.11 -4.00 35.26
CA PRO A 565 -15.90 -5.14 36.16
C PRO A 565 -14.40 -5.39 36.39
N GLU A 566 -14.05 -5.84 37.64
CA GLU A 566 -12.67 -6.20 37.95
C GLU A 566 -12.21 -7.39 37.11
N GLY A 567 -11.00 -7.31 36.57
CA GLY A 567 -10.41 -8.35 35.73
C GLY A 567 -10.78 -8.28 34.25
N CYS A 568 -11.58 -7.29 33.82
CA CYS A 568 -11.86 -7.03 32.42
C CYS A 568 -10.90 -6.00 31.82
N SER A 569 -10.60 -6.11 30.52
CA SER A 569 -9.75 -5.17 29.80
C SER A 569 -10.15 -5.05 28.34
N PHE A 570 -9.83 -3.92 27.72
CA PHE A 570 -10.06 -3.66 26.31
C PHE A 570 -8.75 -3.71 25.52
N SER A 571 -8.77 -4.32 24.35
CA SER A 571 -7.71 -4.23 23.36
C SER A 571 -8.33 -3.76 22.03
N MET A 572 -7.84 -2.65 21.54
CA MET A 572 -8.23 -2.18 20.21
C MET A 572 -7.39 -2.89 19.16
N GLY A 573 -8.02 -3.27 18.06
CA GLY A 573 -7.43 -3.92 16.90
C GLY A 573 -8.08 -3.40 15.61
N GLY A 574 -7.99 -4.20 14.57
CA GLY A 574 -8.54 -3.87 13.26
C GLY A 574 -7.61 -2.99 12.43
N GLU A 575 -8.19 -2.27 11.47
CA GLU A 575 -7.44 -1.41 10.55
C GLU A 575 -6.58 -0.38 11.27
N SER A 576 -7.14 0.27 12.30
CA SER A 576 -6.43 1.31 13.06
C SER A 576 -5.15 0.80 13.71
N ASP A 577 -5.17 -0.41 14.28
CA ASP A 577 -4.01 -1.00 14.94
C ASP A 577 -2.95 -1.42 13.91
N SER A 578 -3.39 -2.04 12.82
CA SER A 578 -2.52 -2.40 11.69
C SER A 578 -1.84 -1.18 11.09
N VAL A 579 -2.58 -0.10 10.86
CA VAL A 579 -2.04 1.18 10.34
C VAL A 579 -1.05 1.80 11.32
N ASN A 580 -1.34 1.81 12.62
CA ASN A 580 -0.43 2.35 13.63
C ASN A 580 0.87 1.52 13.68
N TYR A 581 0.78 0.19 13.74
CA TYR A 581 1.94 -0.70 13.73
C TYR A 581 2.83 -0.47 12.50
N MET A 582 2.22 -0.44 11.31
CA MET A 582 2.93 -0.22 10.06
C MET A 582 3.55 1.19 9.98
N THR A 583 2.84 2.20 10.49
CA THR A 583 3.33 3.58 10.55
C THR A 583 4.55 3.69 11.46
N ASP A 584 4.48 3.11 12.65
CA ASP A 584 5.60 3.12 13.61
C ASP A 584 6.83 2.42 13.02
N GLU A 585 6.64 1.31 12.32
CA GLU A 585 7.72 0.61 11.65
C GLU A 585 8.35 1.46 10.53
N MET A 586 7.54 2.12 9.70
CA MET A 586 8.06 3.01 8.66
C MET A 586 8.80 4.22 9.23
N ILE A 587 8.33 4.78 10.34
CA ILE A 587 9.04 5.86 11.06
C ILE A 587 10.39 5.34 11.59
N GLN A 588 10.43 4.11 12.12
CA GLN A 588 11.69 3.48 12.56
C GLN A 588 12.66 3.29 11.38
N TRP A 589 12.16 2.89 10.20
CA TRP A 589 13.01 2.77 9.00
C TRP A 589 13.57 4.12 8.58
N MET A 590 12.75 5.16 8.56
CA MET A 590 13.21 6.51 8.26
C MET A 590 14.25 7.00 9.27
N ALA A 591 14.01 6.74 10.56
CA ALA A 591 14.94 7.10 11.64
C ALA A 591 16.26 6.32 11.52
N LEU A 592 16.24 5.05 11.09
CA LEU A 592 17.44 4.24 10.87
C LEU A 592 18.19 4.63 9.58
N ALA A 593 17.47 5.05 8.54
CA ALA A 593 18.08 5.47 7.28
C ALA A 593 18.91 6.76 7.44
N LEU A 594 18.46 7.71 8.27
CA LEU A 594 19.17 8.98 8.51
C LEU A 594 20.63 8.82 8.97
N PRO A 595 20.97 7.99 9.98
CA PRO A 595 22.35 7.71 10.34
C PRO A 595 23.18 7.07 9.23
N PHE A 596 22.60 6.14 8.44
CA PHE A 596 23.34 5.54 7.32
C PHE A 596 23.68 6.58 6.27
N VAL A 597 22.72 7.41 5.88
CA VAL A 597 22.93 8.52 4.94
C VAL A 597 23.97 9.49 5.49
N TYR A 598 23.89 9.82 6.78
CA TYR A 598 24.88 10.69 7.42
C TYR A 598 26.29 10.11 7.37
N LEU A 599 26.46 8.81 7.70
CA LEU A 599 27.77 8.14 7.69
C LEU A 599 28.39 8.10 6.28
N VAL A 600 27.60 7.79 5.25
CA VAL A 600 28.08 7.81 3.86
C VAL A 600 28.53 9.22 3.46
N MET A 601 27.79 10.25 3.84
CA MET A 601 28.17 11.63 3.57
C MET A 601 29.40 12.07 4.36
N VAL A 602 29.56 11.64 5.62
CA VAL A 602 30.78 11.90 6.41
C VAL A 602 32.00 11.31 5.73
N ALA A 603 31.92 10.08 5.25
CA ALA A 603 32.99 9.44 4.49
C ALA A 603 33.33 10.21 3.21
N GLN A 604 32.32 10.72 2.50
CA GLN A 604 32.50 11.50 1.26
C GLN A 604 33.13 12.88 1.49
N PHE A 605 32.58 13.65 2.44
CA PHE A 605 33.01 15.03 2.68
C PHE A 605 34.21 15.13 3.61
N GLN A 606 34.60 14.06 4.28
CA GLN A 606 35.63 14.04 5.34
C GLN A 606 35.40 15.16 6.37
N SER A 607 34.13 15.45 6.66
CA SER A 607 33.66 16.53 7.51
C SER A 607 32.37 16.11 8.20
N LEU A 608 32.21 16.44 9.47
CA LEU A 608 30.98 16.22 10.22
C LEU A 608 29.91 17.29 9.95
N LEU A 609 30.34 18.52 9.59
CA LEU A 609 29.41 19.63 9.41
C LEU A 609 28.74 19.67 8.02
N SER A 610 29.46 19.27 6.95
CA SER A 610 28.91 19.27 5.59
C SER A 610 27.69 18.34 5.46
N PRO A 611 27.73 17.10 5.96
CA PRO A 611 26.56 16.21 5.98
C PRO A 611 25.39 16.78 6.77
N PHE A 612 25.65 17.42 7.90
CA PHE A 612 24.59 18.00 8.72
C PHE A 612 23.80 19.10 7.99
N ILE A 613 24.49 19.94 7.20
CA ILE A 613 23.84 20.96 6.37
C ILE A 613 22.96 20.32 5.30
N VAL A 614 23.46 19.27 4.67
CA VAL A 614 22.72 18.56 3.62
C VAL A 614 21.50 17.85 4.20
N LEU A 615 21.62 17.19 5.36
CA LEU A 615 20.48 16.53 6.02
C LEU A 615 19.35 17.49 6.40
N PHE A 616 19.64 18.76 6.59
CA PHE A 616 18.60 19.76 6.87
C PHE A 616 17.62 19.94 5.70
N THR A 617 17.97 19.49 4.50
CA THR A 617 17.06 19.50 3.34
C THR A 617 15.96 18.45 3.46
N VAL A 618 16.12 17.38 4.24
CA VAL A 618 15.14 16.32 4.40
C VAL A 618 13.84 16.80 5.07
N PRO A 619 13.85 17.47 6.23
CA PRO A 619 12.63 18.03 6.80
C PRO A 619 11.93 19.04 5.88
N LEU A 620 12.71 19.80 5.11
CA LEU A 620 12.15 20.72 4.11
C LEU A 620 11.43 19.96 3.00
N ALA A 621 12.01 18.87 2.52
CA ALA A 621 11.38 18.02 1.51
C ALA A 621 10.05 17.43 2.02
N PHE A 622 10.02 16.98 3.25
CA PHE A 622 8.79 16.49 3.89
C PHE A 622 7.71 17.57 3.95
N THR A 623 8.09 18.81 4.26
CA THR A 623 7.16 19.95 4.19
C THR A 623 6.49 20.06 2.83
N GLY A 624 7.26 19.95 1.75
CA GLY A 624 6.74 19.99 0.37
C GLY A 624 5.81 18.82 0.05
N GLY A 625 6.15 17.61 0.46
CA GLY A 625 5.32 16.41 0.27
C GLY A 625 3.99 16.52 1.03
N LEU A 626 4.03 16.91 2.30
CA LEU A 626 2.84 17.13 3.13
C LEU A 626 1.95 18.25 2.55
N LEU A 627 2.57 19.34 2.08
CA LEU A 627 1.83 20.43 1.42
C LEU A 627 1.15 19.94 0.15
N GLY A 628 1.81 19.05 -0.61
CA GLY A 628 1.22 18.44 -1.80
C GLY A 628 -0.03 17.63 -1.50
N LEU A 629 0.01 16.77 -0.49
CA LEU A 629 -1.16 16.00 -0.03
C LEU A 629 -2.30 16.93 0.44
N LEU A 630 -1.97 17.97 1.21
CA LEU A 630 -2.96 18.95 1.68
C LEU A 630 -3.64 19.72 0.54
N LEU A 631 -2.88 20.12 -0.48
CA LEU A 631 -3.41 20.89 -1.62
C LEU A 631 -4.25 20.04 -2.57
N THR A 632 -3.93 18.76 -2.72
CA THR A 632 -4.67 17.82 -3.56
C THR A 632 -5.84 17.15 -2.83
N GLY A 633 -5.94 17.33 -1.51
CA GLY A 633 -6.97 16.68 -0.69
C GLY A 633 -6.76 15.17 -0.52
N GLN A 634 -5.60 14.63 -0.90
CA GLN A 634 -5.30 13.22 -0.75
C GLN A 634 -4.92 12.87 0.67
N GLN A 635 -5.38 11.71 1.13
CA GLN A 635 -5.07 11.17 2.45
C GLN A 635 -3.63 10.67 2.52
N LEU A 636 -3.06 10.66 3.71
CA LEU A 636 -1.76 10.04 3.96
C LEU A 636 -1.95 8.52 4.00
N THR A 637 -1.45 7.82 2.99
CA THR A 637 -1.50 6.36 2.87
C THR A 637 -0.14 5.73 3.14
N MET A 638 -0.10 4.41 3.36
CA MET A 638 1.17 3.67 3.46
C MET A 638 2.05 3.85 2.22
N ILE A 639 1.43 3.87 1.03
CA ILE A 639 2.14 4.08 -0.24
C ILE A 639 2.70 5.51 -0.34
N SER A 640 1.96 6.51 0.13
CA SER A 640 2.46 7.89 0.17
C SER A 640 3.62 8.06 1.18
N MET A 641 3.63 7.30 2.28
CA MET A 641 4.76 7.26 3.22
C MET A 641 6.03 6.71 2.57
N MET A 642 5.91 5.73 1.66
CA MET A 642 7.05 5.31 0.83
C MET A 642 7.60 6.46 -0.03
N GLY A 643 6.72 7.35 -0.50
CA GLY A 643 7.14 8.57 -1.19
C GLY A 643 8.09 9.44 -0.36
N PHE A 644 7.87 9.55 0.96
CA PHE A 644 8.79 10.28 1.85
C PHE A 644 10.14 9.59 2.01
N ILE A 645 10.17 8.25 2.04
CA ILE A 645 11.43 7.48 2.08
C ILE A 645 12.24 7.74 0.79
N VAL A 646 11.59 7.63 -0.37
CA VAL A 646 12.21 7.94 -1.66
C VAL A 646 12.71 9.38 -1.72
N LEU A 647 11.88 10.31 -1.25
CA LEU A 647 12.19 11.74 -1.24
C LEU A 647 13.43 12.05 -0.39
N MET A 648 13.60 11.37 0.75
CA MET A 648 14.78 11.49 1.59
C MET A 648 16.06 11.15 0.83
N GLY A 649 16.05 10.09 0.01
CA GLY A 649 17.19 9.69 -0.82
C GLY A 649 17.49 10.67 -1.97
N THR A 650 16.46 11.18 -2.62
CA THR A 650 16.61 12.02 -3.82
C THR A 650 17.01 13.46 -3.52
N VAL A 651 16.48 14.05 -2.43
CA VAL A 651 16.73 15.44 -2.08
C VAL A 651 18.15 15.68 -1.59
N VAL A 652 18.70 14.72 -0.85
CA VAL A 652 20.08 14.77 -0.36
C VAL A 652 21.07 14.89 -1.51
N ASN A 653 20.80 14.26 -2.67
CA ASN A 653 21.63 14.33 -3.88
C ASN A 653 21.90 15.79 -4.32
N ASN A 654 20.84 16.61 -4.40
CA ASN A 654 20.97 18.01 -4.80
C ASN A 654 21.84 18.82 -3.82
N GLY A 655 21.70 18.55 -2.51
CA GLY A 655 22.49 19.13 -1.45
C GLY A 655 23.97 18.76 -1.52
N ILE A 656 24.27 17.49 -1.79
CA ILE A 656 25.64 16.96 -1.94
C ILE A 656 26.37 17.70 -3.06
N VAL A 657 25.77 17.75 -4.25
CA VAL A 657 26.36 18.40 -5.43
C VAL A 657 26.59 19.90 -5.19
N PHE A 658 25.68 20.56 -4.46
CA PHE A 658 25.84 21.99 -4.11
C PHE A 658 27.00 22.20 -3.15
N VAL A 659 27.03 21.47 -2.03
CA VAL A 659 28.04 21.66 -0.96
C VAL A 659 29.44 21.27 -1.46
N ASP A 660 29.53 20.18 -2.23
CA ASP A 660 30.80 19.72 -2.82
C ASP A 660 31.43 20.82 -3.70
N TYR A 661 30.65 21.37 -4.62
CA TYR A 661 31.16 22.43 -5.51
C TYR A 661 31.48 23.73 -4.77
N ALA A 662 30.71 24.09 -3.73
CA ALA A 662 31.04 25.23 -2.87
C ALA A 662 32.38 25.02 -2.13
N ASN A 663 32.64 23.79 -1.67
CA ASN A 663 33.92 23.44 -1.03
C ASN A 663 35.08 23.52 -2.06
N GLN A 664 34.91 23.03 -3.29
CA GLN A 664 35.91 23.11 -4.35
C GLN A 664 36.30 24.59 -4.66
N LEU A 665 35.32 25.47 -4.80
CA LEU A 665 35.58 26.91 -5.05
C LEU A 665 36.28 27.57 -3.85
N ARG A 666 35.94 27.20 -2.63
CA ARG A 666 36.60 27.73 -1.42
C ARG A 666 38.01 27.19 -1.24
N MET A 667 38.30 25.94 -1.62
CA MET A 667 39.66 25.39 -1.65
C MET A 667 40.51 26.12 -2.69
N GLY A 668 39.92 26.56 -3.81
CA GLY A 668 40.57 27.42 -4.82
C GLY A 668 40.73 28.88 -4.40
N GLY A 669 40.45 29.25 -3.15
CA GLY A 669 40.74 30.57 -2.60
C GLY A 669 39.62 31.60 -2.69
N MET A 670 38.42 31.24 -3.15
CA MET A 670 37.30 32.19 -3.22
C MET A 670 36.75 32.54 -1.83
N GLU A 671 36.31 33.81 -1.65
CA GLU A 671 35.59 34.22 -0.48
C GLU A 671 34.27 33.42 -0.29
N ARG A 672 33.92 33.07 0.94
CA ARG A 672 32.77 32.23 1.25
C ARG A 672 31.46 32.64 0.58
N ARG A 673 31.06 33.91 0.68
CA ARG A 673 29.80 34.38 0.08
C ARG A 673 29.85 34.43 -1.43
N ALA A 674 30.96 34.84 -1.97
CA ALA A 674 31.19 34.84 -3.43
C ALA A 674 31.14 33.40 -3.98
N ALA A 675 31.79 32.45 -3.30
CA ALA A 675 31.76 31.03 -3.65
C ALA A 675 30.34 30.47 -3.63
N LEU A 676 29.52 30.81 -2.63
CA LEU A 676 28.13 30.35 -2.53
C LEU A 676 27.25 30.90 -3.66
N VAL A 677 27.40 32.18 -4.01
CA VAL A 677 26.65 32.79 -5.13
C VAL A 677 27.09 32.19 -6.48
N ALA A 678 28.39 32.00 -6.66
CA ALA A 678 28.95 31.37 -7.88
C ALA A 678 28.48 29.92 -8.01
N THR A 679 28.52 29.15 -6.90
CA THR A 679 27.99 27.76 -6.84
C THR A 679 26.52 27.73 -7.22
N GLY A 680 25.70 28.59 -6.58
CA GLY A 680 24.28 28.66 -6.86
C GLY A 680 23.97 28.95 -8.33
N LYS A 681 24.66 29.91 -8.95
CA LYS A 681 24.50 30.18 -10.36
C LYS A 681 24.93 28.99 -11.24
N THR A 682 26.07 28.38 -10.96
CA THR A 682 26.61 27.30 -11.81
C THR A 682 25.78 26.01 -11.66
N ARG A 683 25.37 25.64 -10.43
CA ARG A 683 24.68 24.40 -10.15
C ARG A 683 23.16 24.48 -10.31
N MET A 684 22.58 25.67 -10.46
CA MET A 684 21.13 25.82 -10.65
C MET A 684 20.60 25.05 -11.88
N ARG A 685 21.35 25.05 -12.98
CA ARG A 685 20.92 24.39 -14.21
C ARG A 685 20.82 22.86 -14.07
N PRO A 686 21.87 22.12 -13.64
CA PRO A 686 21.76 20.68 -13.43
C PRO A 686 20.69 20.33 -12.38
N ILE A 687 20.63 21.04 -11.25
CA ILE A 687 19.64 20.79 -10.19
C ILE A 687 18.20 20.94 -10.72
N LEU A 688 17.90 21.99 -11.49
CA LEU A 688 16.57 22.17 -12.07
C LEU A 688 16.28 21.14 -13.17
N MET A 689 17.29 20.71 -13.93
CA MET A 689 17.11 19.65 -14.94
C MET A 689 16.71 18.34 -14.29
N THR A 690 17.44 17.89 -13.27
CA THR A 690 17.14 16.62 -12.57
C THR A 690 15.78 16.68 -11.90
N THR A 691 15.48 17.76 -11.18
CA THR A 691 14.17 17.94 -10.56
C THR A 691 13.03 17.90 -11.57
N LEU A 692 13.15 18.64 -12.68
CA LEU A 692 12.08 18.73 -13.65
C LEU A 692 11.90 17.41 -14.43
N THR A 693 12.98 16.68 -14.73
CA THR A 693 12.89 15.35 -15.34
C THR A 693 12.16 14.37 -14.44
N THR A 694 12.49 14.33 -13.14
CA THR A 694 11.81 13.46 -12.17
C THR A 694 10.35 13.83 -11.95
N VAL A 695 10.07 15.13 -11.78
CA VAL A 695 8.71 15.65 -11.61
C VAL A 695 7.82 15.31 -12.82
N LEU A 696 8.28 15.55 -14.03
CA LEU A 696 7.50 15.25 -15.23
C LEU A 696 7.37 13.75 -15.50
N ALA A 697 8.37 12.94 -15.14
CA ALA A 697 8.25 11.49 -15.21
C ALA A 697 7.16 10.96 -14.27
N MET A 698 7.01 11.56 -13.07
CA MET A 698 5.99 11.16 -12.10
C MET A 698 4.61 11.76 -12.41
N LEU A 699 4.54 12.86 -13.16
CA LEU A 699 3.28 13.55 -13.43
C LEU A 699 2.27 12.66 -14.16
N GLN A 700 2.76 11.74 -15.00
CA GLN A 700 1.94 10.76 -15.68
C GLN A 700 1.11 9.92 -14.69
N MET A 701 1.71 9.51 -13.56
CA MET A 701 1.02 8.70 -12.55
C MET A 701 -0.09 9.46 -11.83
N VAL A 702 -0.01 10.79 -11.77
CA VAL A 702 -1.05 11.62 -11.12
C VAL A 702 -2.26 11.83 -12.02
N PHE A 703 -2.03 11.92 -13.34
CA PHE A 703 -3.10 12.23 -14.32
C PHE A 703 -3.68 11.00 -15.01
N SER A 704 -3.12 9.83 -14.83
CA SER A 704 -3.67 8.60 -15.37
C SER A 704 -4.82 8.09 -14.49
N ASN A 705 -5.90 7.65 -15.13
CA ASN A 705 -7.08 7.12 -14.42
C ASN A 705 -7.05 5.62 -14.23
N ASP A 706 -5.94 4.96 -14.61
CA ASP A 706 -5.81 3.53 -14.43
C ASP A 706 -5.55 3.17 -12.95
N MET A 707 -5.99 2.01 -12.55
CA MET A 707 -5.95 1.50 -11.17
C MET A 707 -4.55 1.53 -10.55
N ALA A 708 -3.51 1.16 -11.30
CA ALA A 708 -2.13 1.18 -10.83
C ALA A 708 -1.65 2.61 -10.51
N SER A 709 -2.03 3.57 -11.36
CA SER A 709 -1.71 4.98 -11.16
C SER A 709 -2.48 5.57 -9.99
N GLN A 710 -3.73 5.18 -9.78
CA GLN A 710 -4.52 5.61 -8.61
C GLN A 710 -3.85 5.16 -7.30
N LEU A 711 -3.42 3.90 -7.21
CA LEU A 711 -2.68 3.38 -6.05
C LEU A 711 -1.40 4.17 -5.76
N MET A 712 -0.68 4.55 -6.80
CA MET A 712 0.62 5.20 -6.69
C MET A 712 0.53 6.74 -6.68
N SER A 713 -0.64 7.31 -6.94
CA SER A 713 -0.83 8.77 -7.08
C SER A 713 -0.40 9.55 -5.86
N GLY A 714 -0.75 9.08 -4.65
CA GLY A 714 -0.33 9.70 -3.39
C GLY A 714 1.19 9.75 -3.22
N MET A 715 1.89 8.68 -3.59
CA MET A 715 3.36 8.63 -3.61
C MET A 715 3.94 9.62 -4.63
N ALA A 716 3.38 9.62 -5.84
CA ALA A 716 3.83 10.53 -6.89
C ALA A 716 3.65 12.01 -6.50
N ILE A 717 2.53 12.38 -5.88
CA ILE A 717 2.27 13.74 -5.37
C ILE A 717 3.28 14.14 -4.30
N VAL A 718 3.57 13.24 -3.34
CA VAL A 718 4.59 13.49 -2.32
C VAL A 718 5.94 13.78 -2.95
N ILE A 719 6.35 12.99 -3.95
CA ILE A 719 7.64 13.16 -4.62
C ILE A 719 7.65 14.44 -5.46
N ILE A 720 6.62 14.70 -6.26
CA ILE A 720 6.51 15.89 -7.12
C ILE A 720 6.58 17.18 -6.29
N CYS A 721 5.71 17.31 -5.30
CA CYS A 721 5.62 18.50 -4.48
C CYS A 721 6.81 18.61 -3.52
N GLY A 722 7.22 17.48 -2.93
CA GLY A 722 8.37 17.41 -2.04
C GLY A 722 9.68 17.78 -2.73
N LEU A 723 9.96 17.19 -3.88
CA LEU A 723 11.17 17.47 -4.63
C LEU A 723 11.18 18.90 -5.20
N SER A 724 10.04 19.40 -5.70
CA SER A 724 9.90 20.77 -6.19
C SER A 724 10.18 21.80 -5.10
N TYR A 725 9.53 21.63 -3.93
CA TYR A 725 9.74 22.52 -2.79
C TYR A 725 11.15 22.39 -2.23
N ALA A 726 11.66 21.17 -2.07
CA ALA A 726 13.00 20.92 -1.57
C ALA A 726 14.07 21.50 -2.48
N THR A 727 13.92 21.43 -3.80
CA THR A 727 14.86 22.02 -4.75
C THR A 727 14.91 23.53 -4.62
N LEU A 728 13.74 24.18 -4.50
CA LEU A 728 13.68 25.61 -4.24
C LEU A 728 14.38 25.95 -2.92
N MET A 729 14.09 25.20 -1.86
CA MET A 729 14.68 25.44 -0.54
C MET A 729 16.17 25.12 -0.49
N THR A 730 16.63 24.07 -1.16
CA THR A 730 18.06 23.72 -1.26
C THR A 730 18.87 24.87 -1.86
N LEU A 731 18.35 25.54 -2.89
CA LEU A 731 19.01 26.68 -3.52
C LEU A 731 19.11 27.91 -2.60
N TYR A 732 18.28 28.05 -1.54
CA TYR A 732 18.31 29.17 -0.62
C TYR A 732 18.80 28.79 0.78
N ILE A 733 18.29 27.69 1.35
CA ILE A 733 18.56 27.33 2.76
C ILE A 733 19.95 26.72 2.92
N VAL A 734 20.39 25.87 1.99
CA VAL A 734 21.73 25.25 2.06
C VAL A 734 22.85 26.31 2.05
N PRO A 735 22.84 27.31 1.14
CA PRO A 735 23.82 28.42 1.20
C PRO A 735 23.76 29.22 2.51
N ILE A 736 22.55 29.45 3.06
CA ILE A 736 22.37 30.18 4.31
C ILE A 736 22.97 29.40 5.47
N LEU A 737 22.65 28.10 5.59
CA LEU A 737 23.20 27.23 6.63
C LEU A 737 24.73 27.11 6.50
N TYR A 738 25.21 26.99 5.26
CA TYR A 738 26.64 26.96 4.99
C TYR A 738 27.32 28.26 5.45
N ASP A 739 26.74 29.46 5.17
CA ASP A 739 27.27 30.75 5.60
C ASP A 739 27.29 30.89 7.14
N ILE A 740 26.32 30.30 7.86
CA ILE A 740 26.23 30.31 9.32
C ILE A 740 27.27 29.39 9.94
N LEU A 741 27.37 28.15 9.48
CA LEU A 741 28.13 27.07 10.12
C LEU A 741 29.60 27.02 9.69
N PHE A 742 29.91 27.25 8.40
CA PHE A 742 31.26 27.15 7.87
C PHE A 742 32.03 28.47 7.88
N LYS A 743 32.54 28.87 9.04
CA LYS A 743 33.37 30.07 9.16
C LYS A 743 34.80 29.88 8.67
N LYS A 744 35.37 28.66 8.86
CA LYS A 744 36.74 28.33 8.42
C LYS A 744 36.72 27.73 6.99
N PRO A 745 37.79 27.90 6.18
CA PRO A 745 37.89 27.20 4.91
C PRO A 745 37.93 25.68 5.12
N PRO A 746 37.48 24.86 4.12
CA PRO A 746 37.65 23.41 4.15
C PRO A 746 39.13 23.04 4.27
N LEU A 747 39.42 21.89 4.90
CA LEU A 747 40.77 21.34 4.93
C LEU A 747 41.24 21.04 3.47
N ASN A 748 42.33 21.63 3.08
CA ASN A 748 43.01 21.26 1.83
C ASN A 748 44.00 20.15 2.17
N VAL A 749 43.67 18.91 1.78
CA VAL A 749 44.58 17.76 1.89
C VAL A 749 45.34 17.70 0.59
N ASP A 750 46.63 17.96 0.63
CA ASP A 750 47.52 17.80 -0.49
C ASP A 750 47.69 16.29 -0.78
N ILE A 751 46.99 15.82 -1.82
CA ILE A 751 47.09 14.41 -2.27
C ILE A 751 48.19 14.20 -3.33
N GLY A 752 49.05 15.20 -3.54
CA GLY A 752 50.10 15.20 -4.59
C GLY A 752 49.60 15.74 -5.93
N SER A 753 50.53 16.18 -6.77
CA SER A 753 50.23 16.67 -8.11
C SER A 753 49.93 15.52 -9.07
N ASP A 754 48.73 15.50 -9.63
CA ASP A 754 48.36 14.63 -10.73
C ASP A 754 48.37 15.46 -12.03
N LYS A 755 49.39 15.22 -12.89
CA LYS A 755 49.60 15.99 -14.13
C LYS A 755 48.37 16.04 -15.05
N ASP A 756 47.49 15.04 -14.95
CA ASP A 756 46.25 15.01 -15.73
C ASP A 756 45.13 15.88 -15.11
N LEU A 757 45.26 16.32 -13.84
CA LEU A 757 44.35 17.23 -13.16
C LEU A 757 44.83 18.68 -13.23
N ASP A 758 46.15 18.92 -13.31
CA ASP A 758 46.76 20.26 -13.36
C ASP A 758 46.40 21.01 -14.62
N ASP A 759 46.02 20.34 -15.71
CA ASP A 759 45.58 20.91 -16.98
C ASP A 759 44.07 21.28 -17.00
N ILE A 760 43.32 21.10 -15.90
CA ILE A 760 41.88 21.48 -15.82
C ILE A 760 41.82 22.99 -15.50
N PRO A 761 41.05 23.81 -16.28
CA PRO A 761 40.85 25.21 -15.95
C PRO A 761 40.29 25.34 -14.51
N ASP A 762 41.00 26.06 -13.65
CA ASP A 762 40.58 26.33 -12.29
C ASP A 762 39.38 27.29 -12.28
N ASP A 763 38.19 26.74 -11.95
CA ASP A 763 36.95 27.51 -11.88
C ASP A 763 37.07 28.67 -10.90
N ALA A 764 37.80 28.51 -9.78
CA ALA A 764 37.99 29.55 -8.80
C ALA A 764 38.87 30.68 -9.36
N ALA A 765 39.95 30.37 -10.08
CA ALA A 765 40.81 31.35 -10.72
C ALA A 765 40.08 32.20 -11.77
N GLU A 766 39.21 31.55 -12.57
CA GLU A 766 38.35 32.24 -13.55
C GLU A 766 37.38 33.24 -12.87
N PHE A 767 36.69 32.80 -11.81
CA PHE A 767 35.77 33.66 -11.05
C PHE A 767 36.51 34.81 -10.35
N ILE A 768 37.68 34.59 -9.78
CA ILE A 768 38.50 35.62 -9.13
C ILE A 768 38.97 36.62 -10.16
N ALA A 769 39.42 36.18 -11.33
CA ALA A 769 39.85 37.06 -12.43
C ALA A 769 38.69 37.91 -12.97
N ALA A 770 37.49 37.32 -13.11
CA ALA A 770 36.29 38.04 -13.51
C ALA A 770 35.84 39.10 -12.49
N GLN A 771 35.95 38.80 -11.17
CA GLN A 771 35.66 39.77 -10.11
C GLN A 771 36.68 40.92 -10.08
N SER A 772 37.96 40.63 -10.25
CA SER A 772 39.02 41.65 -10.27
C SER A 772 38.90 42.55 -11.50
N SER A 773 38.52 42.05 -12.66
CA SER A 773 38.27 42.86 -13.86
C SER A 773 37.01 43.72 -13.76
N ALA A 774 35.97 43.28 -13.05
CA ALA A 774 34.75 44.04 -12.80
C ALA A 774 34.93 45.12 -11.70
N ALA A 775 35.95 45.01 -10.88
CA ALA A 775 36.28 45.95 -9.81
C ALA A 775 37.27 47.08 -10.23
N GLN A 776 37.85 47.01 -11.42
CA GLN A 776 38.64 48.14 -11.98
C GLN A 776 37.68 49.19 -12.55
N PRO A 777 37.63 50.41 -11.96
CA PRO A 777 36.81 51.48 -12.52
C PRO A 777 37.36 51.88 -13.91
N GLN A 778 36.48 52.01 -14.87
CA GLN A 778 36.75 52.61 -16.18
C GLN A 778 37.13 54.07 -16.04
#